data_afb9819c12f53aa0675c3f2e62492dbb
#
_entry.id   afb9819c12f53aa0675c3f2e62492dbb
#
_cell.length_a   1.000
_cell.length_b   1.000
_cell.length_c   1.000
_cell.angle_alpha   90.00
_cell.angle_beta   90.00
_cell.angle_gamma   90.00
#
_symmetry.space_group_name_H-M   'P 1'
#
loop_
_entity.id
_entity.type
_entity.pdbx_description
1 polymer ?
#
loop_
_entity_poly.entity_id
_entity_poly.type
_entity_poly.pdbx_seq_one_letter_code
_entity_poly.pdbx_strand_id
1 'polypeptide(L)'
;MYSAIEKLQKFFNLESERGFDNRAVVGGLDKILPSWEKEALAEGFSPSVIQTISAKLNVYNELSLEGRASTIQDILTMLSETDSSPETEDQPPTEAVASPSLPAQSTQVKPVQEETAIRTKPARSASLSKPHSQGPAVGLNAPLTVLSGIGKRHAQTFQKLGVNTLADLLYYFPRRYDDYSQLKPINRLNYEEEVTVIATVHSASTRNTRGGKLQITEVTVTDGTGFLRLNWFNQPWLEPRLKPGTEIVLSGKIDMYLGRLIINNPEWEPLEQQHLHTNRIVPVYPLTARITQRWLRRIMFQTIPFWASRIKDFLPESIRTEASLMDIKTALKEIHFPESLDNLRDAQNRLAFDEIFLLQLGVLKQKYMYHAEEAKIYQISPEWFTQQIAQLPFELTAAQQRVLGEVREDLASGHPMNRLLQGDVGSGKTVIAALAIAIVTQAGDQAAIMAPTSILAEQHYRSMLRLLTGQTETGKQLLAPEEIRLLVGDTSNSDKEEIRSGLKEGTIKVVVGTHALIEDPVEFQHLHLAVIDEQHRFGVAQRAKLRDKGQNPHILVMTATPIPRSLALTLYGDLDVSVMDEMPAGRQPIETHVLHPRERERGYQVIRSQIRAGHQAFMIYPLVENNEDDDSERKAAVDEHKRLQKEVFPDLNLGLLHGRLKPDEKESVMADFRDGKYHILVSTSVVEVGVDIPNATVMLIEGANRFGLAQLHQFRGRVGRGEEHSFCLLIPETEDALENERLKVMTETNDGFVLAERDLEQRGPGQFLGTQQSGFSELKMASLSNIKLIEIARNQAKRLFEKDPYLTEPEHQDLSRMVQRFWKGGSGDVS
;
A
#
# COMPACT_ATOMS: atom_id res chain seq x y z
N MET A 1 24.06 4.80 12.52
CA MET A 1 24.61 3.64 13.27
C MET A 1 25.05 2.62 12.23
N TYR A 2 26.23 2.04 12.38
CA TYR A 2 26.74 1.07 11.38
C TYR A 2 25.98 -0.25 11.46
N SER A 3 25.62 -0.85 10.31
CA SER A 3 24.86 -2.10 10.23
C SER A 3 25.58 -3.27 10.92
N ALA A 4 26.92 -3.31 10.84
CA ALA A 4 27.75 -4.30 11.52
C ALA A 4 27.68 -4.22 13.06
N ILE A 5 27.53 -3.00 13.64
CA ILE A 5 27.32 -2.81 15.08
C ILE A 5 25.94 -3.35 15.50
N GLU A 6 24.89 -2.96 14.79
CA GLU A 6 23.53 -3.40 15.11
C GLU A 6 23.38 -4.92 15.07
N LYS A 7 24.07 -5.55 14.11
CA LYS A 7 24.10 -7.01 13.97
C LYS A 7 24.73 -7.71 15.17
N LEU A 8 25.90 -7.22 15.64
CA LEU A 8 26.52 -7.77 16.85
C LEU A 8 25.65 -7.52 18.09
N GLN A 9 25.11 -6.32 18.24
CA GLN A 9 24.24 -5.97 19.37
C GLN A 9 23.03 -6.90 19.46
N LYS A 10 22.39 -7.23 18.33
CA LYS A 10 21.26 -8.19 18.29
C LYS A 10 21.67 -9.57 18.79
N PHE A 11 22.80 -10.09 18.35
CA PHE A 11 23.29 -11.40 18.82
C PHE A 11 23.68 -11.37 20.30
N PHE A 12 24.29 -10.30 20.78
CA PHE A 12 24.68 -10.16 22.18
C PHE A 12 23.47 -10.00 23.10
N ASN A 13 22.43 -9.27 22.67
CA ASN A 13 21.17 -9.19 23.41
C ASN A 13 20.52 -10.57 23.51
N LEU A 14 20.43 -11.30 22.40
CA LEU A 14 19.88 -12.65 22.40
C LEU A 14 20.67 -13.62 23.29
N GLU A 15 22.01 -13.51 23.29
CA GLU A 15 22.89 -14.32 24.12
C GLU A 15 22.70 -13.98 25.62
N SER A 16 22.54 -12.72 25.96
CA SER A 16 22.22 -12.27 27.31
C SER A 16 20.87 -12.77 27.81
N GLU A 17 19.83 -12.70 26.99
CA GLU A 17 18.48 -13.24 27.28
C GLU A 17 18.50 -14.74 27.53
N ARG A 18 19.40 -15.46 26.90
CA ARG A 18 19.58 -16.93 27.04
C ARG A 18 20.51 -17.32 28.18
N GLY A 19 21.02 -16.38 28.94
CA GLY A 19 21.93 -16.63 30.06
C GLY A 19 23.33 -17.04 29.65
N PHE A 20 23.83 -16.56 28.50
CA PHE A 20 25.18 -16.76 27.98
C PHE A 20 25.52 -18.23 27.66
N ASP A 21 24.56 -18.98 27.12
CA ASP A 21 24.68 -20.43 26.82
C ASP A 21 25.44 -20.73 25.51
N ASN A 22 25.90 -19.70 24.78
CA ASN A 22 26.56 -19.74 23.46
C ASN A 22 25.70 -20.39 22.36
N ARG A 23 24.37 -20.18 22.43
CA ARG A 23 23.40 -20.71 21.47
C ARG A 23 22.56 -19.62 20.78
N ALA A 24 22.93 -18.34 20.92
CA ALA A 24 22.32 -17.25 20.16
C ALA A 24 22.55 -17.42 18.65
N VAL A 25 23.63 -18.13 18.30
CA VAL A 25 23.94 -18.53 16.92
C VAL A 25 24.12 -20.05 16.86
N VAL A 26 23.58 -20.69 15.85
CA VAL A 26 23.73 -22.14 15.63
C VAL A 26 25.22 -22.46 15.42
N GLY A 27 25.80 -23.16 16.37
CA GLY A 27 27.24 -23.54 16.38
C GLY A 27 28.15 -22.57 17.12
N GLY A 28 27.63 -21.51 17.79
CA GLY A 28 28.36 -20.56 18.61
C GLY A 28 28.59 -19.18 17.97
N LEU A 29 28.88 -18.16 18.80
CA LEU A 29 29.09 -16.78 18.34
C LEU A 29 30.34 -16.62 17.44
N ASP A 30 31.32 -17.52 17.52
CA ASP A 30 32.48 -17.56 16.62
C ASP A 30 32.09 -17.76 15.16
N LYS A 31 30.93 -18.35 14.86
CA LYS A 31 30.49 -18.64 13.48
C LYS A 31 30.03 -17.40 12.69
N ILE A 32 29.73 -16.32 13.36
CA ILE A 32 29.35 -15.06 12.68
C ILE A 32 30.58 -14.27 12.22
N LEU A 33 31.76 -14.51 12.78
CA LEU A 33 32.97 -13.71 12.57
C LEU A 33 33.32 -13.53 11.09
N PRO A 34 33.40 -14.61 10.23
CA PRO A 34 33.82 -14.45 8.84
C PRO A 34 32.91 -13.55 8.00
N SER A 35 31.61 -13.48 8.37
CA SER A 35 30.64 -12.59 7.72
C SER A 35 30.73 -11.19 8.27
N TRP A 36 30.80 -11.06 9.60
CA TRP A 36 30.85 -9.78 10.29
C TRP A 36 32.14 -9.00 9.99
N GLU A 37 33.30 -9.64 9.96
CA GLU A 37 34.58 -9.01 9.62
C GLU A 37 34.57 -8.33 8.24
N LYS A 38 33.95 -8.99 7.24
CA LYS A 38 33.81 -8.42 5.90
C LYS A 38 32.90 -7.18 5.90
N GLU A 39 31.80 -7.23 6.63
CA GLU A 39 30.86 -6.13 6.75
C GLU A 39 31.49 -4.96 7.50
N ALA A 40 32.15 -5.22 8.63
CA ALA A 40 32.84 -4.21 9.42
C ALA A 40 33.98 -3.50 8.65
N LEU A 41 34.76 -4.25 7.86
CA LEU A 41 35.78 -3.68 6.96
C LEU A 41 35.15 -2.79 5.87
N ALA A 42 34.03 -3.23 5.29
CA ALA A 42 33.32 -2.47 4.28
C ALA A 42 32.69 -1.17 4.82
N GLU A 43 32.30 -1.14 6.09
CA GLU A 43 31.76 0.01 6.82
C GLU A 43 32.86 0.93 7.42
N GLY A 44 34.16 0.63 7.20
CA GLY A 44 35.28 1.51 7.58
C GLY A 44 35.78 1.35 9.02
N PHE A 45 35.49 0.21 9.69
CA PHE A 45 36.07 -0.08 10.98
C PHE A 45 37.57 -0.25 10.93
N SER A 46 38.27 0.24 11.98
CA SER A 46 39.71 0.03 12.11
C SER A 46 40.04 -1.46 12.17
N PRO A 47 41.02 -1.96 11.36
CA PRO A 47 41.44 -3.34 11.39
C PRO A 47 41.86 -3.83 12.80
N SER A 48 42.38 -2.95 13.64
CA SER A 48 42.77 -3.28 15.03
C SER A 48 41.55 -3.58 15.90
N VAL A 49 40.45 -2.84 15.74
CA VAL A 49 39.18 -3.07 16.47
C VAL A 49 38.56 -4.39 16.04
N ILE A 50 38.50 -4.63 14.72
CA ILE A 50 37.98 -5.90 14.16
C ILE A 50 38.77 -7.08 14.72
N GLN A 51 40.10 -7.01 14.69
CA GLN A 51 40.95 -8.08 15.17
C GLN A 51 40.80 -8.35 16.68
N THR A 52 40.59 -7.29 17.48
CA THR A 52 40.36 -7.42 18.91
C THR A 52 39.04 -8.09 19.24
N ILE A 53 37.95 -7.70 18.53
CA ILE A 53 36.64 -8.31 18.70
C ILE A 53 36.66 -9.76 18.26
N SER A 54 37.28 -10.07 17.13
CA SER A 54 37.41 -11.43 16.60
C SER A 54 38.20 -12.33 17.55
N ALA A 55 39.29 -11.84 18.12
CA ALA A 55 40.08 -12.59 19.09
C ALA A 55 39.26 -12.92 20.36
N LYS A 56 38.47 -11.97 20.88
CA LYS A 56 37.60 -12.19 22.05
C LYS A 56 36.48 -13.19 21.77
N LEU A 57 35.85 -13.15 20.60
CA LEU A 57 34.77 -14.06 20.23
C LEU A 57 35.25 -15.47 19.86
N ASN A 58 36.47 -15.65 19.36
CA ASN A 58 37.05 -16.96 19.09
C ASN A 58 37.26 -17.81 20.34
N VAL A 59 37.58 -17.19 21.48
CA VAL A 59 37.76 -17.90 22.76
C VAL A 59 36.49 -17.94 23.61
N TYR A 60 35.39 -17.30 23.14
CA TYR A 60 34.12 -17.17 23.87
C TYR A 60 33.55 -18.51 24.35
N ASN A 61 33.67 -19.56 23.54
CA ASN A 61 33.15 -20.88 23.86
C ASN A 61 33.89 -21.57 25.04
N GLU A 62 35.14 -21.19 25.30
CA GLU A 62 35.98 -21.76 26.35
C GLU A 62 35.81 -21.07 27.70
N LEU A 63 35.10 -19.92 27.74
CA LEU A 63 34.88 -19.09 28.94
C LEU A 63 33.77 -19.61 29.84
N SER A 64 33.88 -19.37 31.12
CA SER A 64 32.79 -19.56 32.10
C SER A 64 31.64 -18.61 31.81
N LEU A 65 30.43 -18.86 32.36
CA LEU A 65 29.26 -17.98 32.15
C LEU A 65 29.52 -16.53 32.53
N GLU A 66 30.22 -16.29 33.64
CA GLU A 66 30.65 -14.96 34.09
C GLU A 66 31.65 -14.34 33.10
N GLY A 67 32.62 -15.13 32.62
CA GLY A 67 33.58 -14.69 31.62
C GLY A 67 32.94 -14.32 30.29
N ARG A 68 31.92 -15.05 29.87
CA ARG A 68 31.13 -14.76 28.65
C ARG A 68 30.35 -13.44 28.78
N ALA A 69 29.71 -13.22 29.94
CA ALA A 69 29.01 -11.98 30.24
C ALA A 69 29.96 -10.77 30.20
N SER A 70 31.12 -10.89 30.83
CA SER A 70 32.16 -9.84 30.85
C SER A 70 32.68 -9.55 29.43
N THR A 71 32.94 -10.59 28.64
CA THR A 71 33.43 -10.43 27.24
C THR A 71 32.45 -9.68 26.35
N ILE A 72 31.15 -9.96 26.44
CA ILE A 72 30.12 -9.23 25.70
C ILE A 72 30.07 -7.78 26.13
N GLN A 73 30.11 -7.50 27.45
CA GLN A 73 30.11 -6.14 27.98
C GLN A 73 31.33 -5.34 27.49
N ASP A 74 32.50 -5.92 27.50
CA ASP A 74 33.73 -5.30 27.00
C ASP A 74 33.63 -4.95 25.51
N ILE A 75 33.08 -5.85 24.69
CA ILE A 75 32.92 -5.59 23.27
C ILE A 75 31.89 -4.50 23.01
N LEU A 76 30.79 -4.46 23.76
CA LEU A 76 29.80 -3.40 23.66
C LEU A 76 30.39 -2.03 24.06
N THR A 77 31.24 -1.99 25.08
CA THR A 77 31.93 -0.76 25.49
C THR A 77 32.88 -0.26 24.40
N MET A 78 33.68 -1.16 23.79
CA MET A 78 34.57 -0.80 22.68
C MET A 78 33.79 -0.27 21.47
N LEU A 79 32.62 -0.85 21.15
CA LEU A 79 31.80 -0.39 20.05
C LEU A 79 31.15 0.98 20.33
N SER A 80 30.82 1.28 21.59
CA SER A 80 30.27 2.60 21.96
C SER A 80 31.33 3.72 21.97
N GLU A 81 32.60 3.41 22.23
CA GLU A 81 33.70 4.37 22.17
C GLU A 81 34.08 4.71 20.72
N THR A 82 33.85 3.82 19.78
CA THR A 82 34.14 4.03 18.35
C THR A 82 33.13 4.98 17.68
N ASP A 83 31.94 5.17 18.26
CA ASP A 83 30.86 6.04 17.75
C ASP A 83 31.00 7.52 18.22
N SER A 84 32.02 7.85 19.07
CA SER A 84 32.10 9.13 19.78
C SER A 84 33.34 9.98 19.49
N SER A 85 34.05 9.84 18.37
CA SER A 85 35.19 10.68 18.02
C SER A 85 34.91 11.65 16.89
N PRO A 86 34.99 12.99 17.11
CA PRO A 86 34.99 13.96 16.04
C PRO A 86 36.39 14.19 15.48
N GLU A 87 36.40 14.59 14.22
CA GLU A 87 37.53 14.97 13.37
C GLU A 87 38.53 15.91 14.03
N THR A 88 39.82 15.68 13.86
CA THR A 88 40.82 16.72 13.82
C THR A 88 41.91 16.41 12.79
N GLU A 89 42.06 17.37 11.89
CA GLU A 89 43.12 17.50 10.88
C GLU A 89 44.51 17.42 11.53
N ASP A 90 45.44 16.72 10.85
CA ASP A 90 46.77 17.31 10.60
C ASP A 90 47.48 16.62 9.39
N GLN A 91 48.08 17.48 8.56
CA GLN A 91 48.82 17.11 7.39
C GLN A 91 50.32 17.01 7.71
N PRO A 92 51.21 16.67 6.76
CA PRO A 92 52.17 15.57 6.82
C PRO A 92 53.63 16.04 7.09
N PRO A 93 54.57 15.13 7.05
CA PRO A 93 55.70 15.41 6.17
C PRO A 93 56.18 14.21 5.29
N THR A 94 56.52 14.61 4.11
CA THR A 94 57.30 14.03 3.05
C THR A 94 58.61 13.38 3.53
N GLU A 95 58.92 12.17 3.00
CA GLU A 95 60.23 11.95 2.40
C GLU A 95 60.27 10.69 1.49
N ALA A 96 60.91 10.89 0.39
CA ALA A 96 61.10 10.02 -0.71
C ALA A 96 62.20 8.98 -0.44
N VAL A 97 62.17 7.82 -1.09
CA VAL A 97 63.30 7.17 -1.73
C VAL A 97 62.84 6.05 -2.68
N ALA A 98 63.08 6.30 -3.94
CA ALA A 98 63.66 5.53 -5.02
C ALA A 98 63.18 4.11 -5.34
N SER A 99 62.70 4.01 -6.55
CA SER A 99 62.63 2.81 -7.44
C SER A 99 64.01 2.26 -7.77
N PRO A 100 64.09 1.00 -8.21
CA PRO A 100 64.64 0.85 -9.56
C PRO A 100 63.80 0.00 -10.52
N SER A 101 63.87 0.43 -11.75
CA SER A 101 63.28 -0.07 -12.95
C SER A 101 64.07 -1.20 -13.61
N LEU A 102 63.36 -2.00 -14.46
CA LEU A 102 63.68 -2.57 -15.76
C LEU A 102 64.21 -4.03 -15.79
N PRO A 103 64.13 -4.73 -16.92
CA PRO A 103 63.59 -4.40 -18.23
C PRO A 103 62.65 -5.46 -18.89
N ALA A 104 61.97 -4.97 -19.93
CA ALA A 104 61.24 -5.77 -20.92
C ALA A 104 62.18 -6.51 -21.87
N GLN A 105 61.77 -7.74 -22.27
CA GLN A 105 62.28 -8.32 -23.53
C GLN A 105 61.08 -8.87 -24.34
N SER A 106 60.94 -8.25 -25.49
CA SER A 106 60.16 -8.67 -26.64
C SER A 106 60.79 -9.88 -27.35
N THR A 107 59.99 -10.86 -27.67
CA THR A 107 60.37 -11.81 -28.75
C THR A 107 59.18 -12.05 -29.68
N GLN A 108 59.29 -11.48 -30.87
CA GLN A 108 58.50 -11.86 -32.04
C GLN A 108 58.94 -13.21 -32.57
N VAL A 109 58.00 -14.10 -32.89
CA VAL A 109 58.20 -15.14 -33.86
C VAL A 109 57.02 -15.23 -34.81
N LYS A 110 57.34 -15.12 -36.11
CA LYS A 110 56.48 -15.21 -37.27
C LYS A 110 56.21 -16.68 -37.66
N PRO A 111 55.27 -16.93 -38.57
CA PRO A 111 54.45 -18.11 -38.66
C PRO A 111 55.04 -19.21 -39.55
N VAL A 112 54.66 -20.46 -39.29
CA VAL A 112 54.85 -21.56 -40.23
C VAL A 112 53.50 -22.10 -40.66
N GLN A 113 53.25 -22.08 -41.95
CA GLN A 113 52.20 -22.80 -42.68
C GLN A 113 52.56 -24.26 -42.73
N GLU A 114 51.57 -25.17 -42.53
CA GLU A 114 51.43 -26.33 -43.38
C GLU A 114 50.01 -26.91 -43.34
N GLU A 115 49.53 -27.21 -44.52
CA GLU A 115 48.24 -27.75 -44.86
C GLU A 115 48.06 -29.22 -44.41
N THR A 116 46.88 -29.59 -43.96
CA THR A 116 46.28 -30.85 -44.38
C THR A 116 44.74 -30.77 -44.31
N ALA A 117 44.14 -30.89 -45.47
CA ALA A 117 42.72 -30.85 -45.71
C ALA A 117 42.05 -32.14 -45.25
N ILE A 118 41.05 -32.04 -44.38
CA ILE A 118 40.00 -33.06 -44.24
C ILE A 118 38.65 -32.39 -44.52
N ARG A 119 38.04 -32.85 -45.61
CA ARG A 119 36.68 -32.47 -46.03
C ARG A 119 35.66 -33.00 -45.01
N THR A 120 35.04 -32.10 -44.27
CA THR A 120 33.73 -32.36 -43.64
C THR A 120 32.67 -31.43 -44.25
N LYS A 121 31.53 -32.00 -44.63
CA LYS A 121 30.40 -31.35 -45.26
C LYS A 121 29.88 -30.22 -44.33
N PRO A 122 29.48 -29.06 -44.86
CA PRO A 122 28.91 -28.01 -44.03
C PRO A 122 27.52 -28.40 -43.53
N ALA A 123 27.34 -28.36 -42.22
CA ALA A 123 26.03 -28.33 -41.61
C ALA A 123 25.31 -27.07 -42.04
N ARG A 124 24.06 -27.23 -42.48
CA ARG A 124 23.17 -26.12 -42.86
C ARG A 124 23.04 -25.14 -41.70
N SER A 125 23.67 -23.99 -41.82
CA SER A 125 23.34 -22.82 -41.01
C SER A 125 21.86 -22.47 -41.30
N ALA A 126 21.03 -22.50 -40.26
CA ALA A 126 19.69 -21.95 -40.32
C ALA A 126 19.85 -20.44 -40.62
N SER A 127 19.59 -20.08 -41.85
CA SER A 127 19.52 -18.68 -42.25
C SER A 127 18.42 -18.02 -41.44
N LEU A 128 18.83 -17.03 -40.61
CA LEU A 128 17.92 -16.01 -40.10
C LEU A 128 17.16 -15.43 -41.30
N SER A 129 15.90 -15.84 -41.45
CA SER A 129 15.01 -15.28 -42.44
C SER A 129 14.88 -13.78 -42.20
N LYS A 130 15.43 -12.99 -43.13
CA LYS A 130 15.22 -11.55 -43.19
C LYS A 130 13.69 -11.29 -43.11
N PRO A 131 13.23 -10.34 -42.33
CA PRO A 131 11.80 -9.98 -42.37
C PRO A 131 11.44 -9.48 -43.77
N HIS A 132 10.44 -10.06 -44.36
CA HIS A 132 9.83 -9.58 -45.58
C HIS A 132 9.24 -8.18 -45.33
N SER A 133 9.92 -7.16 -45.82
CA SER A 133 9.42 -5.80 -45.85
C SER A 133 8.56 -5.63 -47.13
N GLN A 134 7.26 -5.48 -46.93
CA GLN A 134 6.37 -4.61 -47.71
C GLN A 134 4.92 -4.88 -47.30
N GLY A 135 4.60 -4.51 -46.08
CA GLY A 135 3.25 -4.23 -45.58
C GLY A 135 3.21 -2.81 -45.02
N PRO A 136 2.04 -2.18 -44.86
CA PRO A 136 1.94 -0.87 -44.21
C PRO A 136 2.66 -0.90 -42.86
N ALA A 137 3.38 0.19 -42.52
CA ALA A 137 4.18 0.27 -41.31
C ALA A 137 3.33 -0.13 -40.10
N VAL A 138 3.62 -1.30 -39.54
CA VAL A 138 2.92 -1.85 -38.36
C VAL A 138 3.29 -0.98 -37.17
N GLY A 139 2.31 -0.28 -36.61
CA GLY A 139 2.50 0.56 -35.40
C GLY A 139 2.25 -0.23 -34.12
N LEU A 140 2.54 0.38 -33.00
CA LEU A 140 2.35 -0.20 -31.66
C LEU A 140 0.88 -0.55 -31.34
N ASN A 141 -0.07 0.07 -32.02
CA ASN A 141 -1.51 -0.24 -31.91
C ASN A 141 -1.96 -1.44 -32.74
N ALA A 142 -1.04 -2.12 -33.44
CA ALA A 142 -1.37 -3.31 -34.21
C ALA A 142 -1.77 -4.48 -33.30
N PRO A 143 -2.69 -5.35 -33.76
CA PRO A 143 -3.11 -6.53 -33.01
C PRO A 143 -1.96 -7.53 -32.88
N LEU A 144 -1.98 -8.34 -31.80
CA LEU A 144 -0.92 -9.31 -31.49
C LEU A 144 -0.70 -10.37 -32.60
N THR A 145 -1.67 -10.59 -33.47
CA THR A 145 -1.60 -11.55 -34.59
C THR A 145 -0.52 -11.21 -35.62
N VAL A 146 0.08 -10.00 -35.56
CA VAL A 146 1.22 -9.63 -36.44
C VAL A 146 2.52 -10.27 -35.96
N LEU A 147 2.57 -10.76 -34.73
CA LEU A 147 3.74 -11.42 -34.17
C LEU A 147 3.81 -12.89 -34.62
N SER A 148 5.00 -13.29 -35.08
CA SER A 148 5.28 -14.69 -35.39
C SER A 148 5.09 -15.55 -34.13
N GLY A 149 4.25 -16.58 -34.23
CA GLY A 149 3.92 -17.48 -33.13
C GLY A 149 2.63 -17.15 -32.38
N ILE A 150 1.96 -16.01 -32.66
CA ILE A 150 0.66 -15.67 -32.10
C ILE A 150 -0.44 -15.82 -33.16
N GLY A 151 -1.11 -16.95 -33.16
CA GLY A 151 -2.32 -17.18 -33.98
C GLY A 151 -3.57 -16.61 -33.32
N LYS A 152 -4.70 -16.62 -34.08
CA LYS A 152 -6.00 -16.10 -33.60
C LYS A 152 -6.44 -16.65 -32.25
N ARG A 153 -6.22 -17.95 -31.99
CA ARG A 153 -6.54 -18.58 -30.67
C ARG A 153 -5.75 -18.03 -29.52
N HIS A 154 -4.43 -17.78 -29.68
CA HIS A 154 -3.61 -17.17 -28.67
C HIS A 154 -3.97 -15.70 -28.46
N ALA A 155 -4.25 -14.94 -29.54
CA ALA A 155 -4.71 -13.58 -29.43
C ALA A 155 -6.02 -13.45 -28.63
N GLN A 156 -6.98 -14.35 -28.84
CA GLN A 156 -8.20 -14.40 -28.01
C GLN A 156 -7.92 -14.73 -26.54
N THR A 157 -6.87 -15.51 -26.27
CA THR A 157 -6.48 -15.81 -24.89
C THR A 157 -5.81 -14.60 -24.23
N PHE A 158 -4.99 -13.85 -24.96
CA PHE A 158 -4.43 -12.57 -24.50
C PHE A 158 -5.51 -11.51 -24.25
N GLN A 159 -6.55 -11.48 -25.07
CA GLN A 159 -7.69 -10.58 -24.90
C GLN A 159 -8.36 -10.76 -23.52
N LYS A 160 -8.44 -12.01 -23.01
CA LYS A 160 -8.92 -12.28 -21.64
C LYS A 160 -8.01 -11.74 -20.55
N LEU A 161 -6.75 -11.45 -20.85
CA LEU A 161 -5.77 -10.81 -19.97
C LEU A 161 -5.71 -9.28 -20.18
N GLY A 162 -6.62 -8.71 -20.98
CA GLY A 162 -6.62 -7.30 -21.30
C GLY A 162 -5.54 -6.87 -22.32
N VAL A 163 -4.82 -7.82 -22.95
CA VAL A 163 -3.71 -7.55 -23.88
C VAL A 163 -4.20 -7.73 -25.32
N ASN A 164 -4.44 -6.62 -26.02
CA ASN A 164 -5.00 -6.60 -27.37
C ASN A 164 -4.00 -6.18 -28.45
N THR A 165 -3.08 -5.28 -28.10
CA THR A 165 -2.15 -4.63 -29.02
C THR A 165 -0.68 -4.90 -28.65
N LEU A 166 0.23 -4.55 -29.55
CA LEU A 166 1.67 -4.60 -29.26
C LEU A 166 2.04 -3.68 -28.09
N ALA A 167 1.40 -2.52 -28.01
CA ALA A 167 1.61 -1.60 -26.87
C ALA A 167 1.21 -2.27 -25.55
N ASP A 168 0.04 -2.93 -25.50
CA ASP A 168 -0.41 -3.62 -24.29
C ASP A 168 0.57 -4.74 -23.88
N LEU A 169 1.14 -5.45 -24.88
CA LEU A 169 2.12 -6.51 -24.62
C LEU A 169 3.42 -5.97 -24.02
N LEU A 170 3.90 -4.80 -24.45
CA LEU A 170 5.09 -4.15 -23.88
C LEU A 170 4.91 -3.71 -22.43
N TYR A 171 3.66 -3.40 -22.04
CA TYR A 171 3.27 -3.03 -20.68
C TYR A 171 2.58 -4.18 -19.92
N TYR A 172 2.77 -5.44 -20.39
CA TYR A 172 2.34 -6.63 -19.67
C TYR A 172 3.49 -7.15 -18.81
N PHE A 173 3.63 -6.59 -17.62
CA PHE A 173 4.79 -6.81 -16.76
C PHE A 173 4.78 -8.16 -16.04
N PRO A 174 5.97 -8.72 -15.72
CA PRO A 174 6.11 -9.87 -14.84
C PRO A 174 5.53 -9.59 -13.46
N ARG A 175 4.92 -10.61 -12.86
CA ARG A 175 4.40 -10.54 -11.48
C ARG A 175 5.52 -10.65 -10.44
N ARG A 176 6.56 -11.45 -10.73
CA ARG A 176 7.73 -11.67 -9.90
C ARG A 176 8.90 -12.09 -10.76
N TYR A 177 10.07 -12.16 -10.13
CA TYR A 177 11.29 -12.62 -10.75
C TYR A 177 11.91 -13.73 -9.90
N ASP A 178 12.34 -14.80 -10.55
CA ASP A 178 13.10 -15.88 -9.93
C ASP A 178 14.58 -15.64 -10.31
N ASP A 179 15.46 -15.51 -9.31
CA ASP A 179 16.88 -15.23 -9.53
C ASP A 179 17.69 -16.53 -9.65
N TYR A 180 17.91 -16.96 -10.88
CA TYR A 180 18.73 -18.12 -11.20
C TYR A 180 20.14 -17.73 -11.68
N SER A 181 20.63 -16.54 -11.35
CA SER A 181 21.97 -16.08 -11.76
C SER A 181 23.10 -16.70 -10.94
N GLN A 182 22.80 -17.34 -9.80
CA GLN A 182 23.79 -17.96 -8.93
C GLN A 182 24.13 -19.36 -9.41
N LEU A 183 25.27 -19.50 -10.09
CA LEU A 183 25.80 -20.79 -10.48
C LEU A 183 26.55 -21.44 -9.31
N LYS A 184 26.12 -22.62 -8.86
CA LYS A 184 26.73 -23.33 -7.75
C LYS A 184 26.96 -24.80 -8.07
N PRO A 185 28.08 -25.43 -7.58
CA PRO A 185 28.28 -26.87 -7.65
C PRO A 185 27.37 -27.60 -6.65
N ILE A 186 27.02 -28.86 -6.96
CA ILE A 186 26.08 -29.67 -6.20
C ILE A 186 26.47 -29.82 -4.72
N ASN A 187 27.78 -29.92 -4.44
CA ASN A 187 28.28 -30.09 -3.07
C ASN A 187 28.18 -28.83 -2.19
N ARG A 188 27.78 -27.66 -2.74
CA ARG A 188 27.60 -26.38 -2.02
C ARG A 188 26.14 -25.90 -1.96
N LEU A 189 25.20 -26.77 -2.32
CA LEU A 189 23.79 -26.45 -2.30
C LEU A 189 23.24 -26.47 -0.87
N ASN A 190 22.40 -25.48 -0.55
CA ASN A 190 21.70 -25.40 0.73
C ASN A 190 20.18 -25.54 0.54
N TYR A 191 19.49 -25.99 1.59
CA TYR A 191 18.04 -26.07 1.61
C TYR A 191 17.38 -24.69 1.43
N GLU A 192 16.29 -24.64 0.68
CA GLU A 192 15.52 -23.43 0.32
C GLU A 192 16.21 -22.41 -0.60
N GLU A 193 17.38 -22.68 -1.07
CA GLU A 193 18.13 -21.80 -1.95
C GLU A 193 17.63 -21.88 -3.40
N GLU A 194 17.51 -20.75 -4.08
CA GLU A 194 17.30 -20.68 -5.54
C GLU A 194 18.64 -20.65 -6.26
N VAL A 195 18.90 -21.64 -7.09
CA VAL A 195 20.22 -21.82 -7.71
C VAL A 195 20.13 -22.31 -9.15
N THR A 196 21.24 -22.12 -9.87
CA THR A 196 21.52 -22.77 -11.14
C THR A 196 22.68 -23.75 -10.99
N VAL A 197 22.51 -24.92 -11.56
CA VAL A 197 23.53 -25.99 -11.60
C VAL A 197 23.77 -26.41 -13.05
N ILE A 198 25.02 -26.54 -13.44
CA ILE A 198 25.40 -27.19 -14.70
C ILE A 198 25.75 -28.63 -14.34
N ALA A 199 25.06 -29.58 -14.95
CA ALA A 199 25.28 -31.00 -14.62
C ALA A 199 25.02 -31.91 -15.81
N THR A 200 25.59 -33.11 -15.73
CA THR A 200 25.37 -34.19 -16.69
C THR A 200 24.31 -35.15 -16.17
N VAL A 201 23.37 -35.54 -17.00
CA VAL A 201 22.34 -36.54 -16.66
C VAL A 201 23.02 -37.90 -16.43
N HIS A 202 22.86 -38.43 -15.24
CA HIS A 202 23.38 -39.78 -14.87
C HIS A 202 22.31 -40.85 -15.16
N SER A 203 21.06 -40.63 -14.79
CA SER A 203 19.93 -41.56 -15.05
C SER A 203 18.62 -40.81 -15.12
N ALA A 204 17.68 -41.34 -15.90
CA ALA A 204 16.33 -40.87 -15.98
C ALA A 204 15.34 -42.02 -15.98
N SER A 205 14.26 -41.94 -15.24
CA SER A 205 13.22 -42.94 -15.17
C SER A 205 11.85 -42.34 -14.85
N THR A 206 10.81 -42.89 -15.42
CA THR A 206 9.41 -42.47 -15.14
C THR A 206 8.69 -43.58 -14.39
N ARG A 207 8.04 -43.23 -13.28
CA ARG A 207 7.25 -44.16 -12.47
C ARG A 207 5.85 -43.62 -12.21
N ASN A 208 4.87 -44.52 -12.10
CA ASN A 208 3.53 -44.19 -11.64
C ASN A 208 3.45 -44.30 -10.11
N THR A 209 2.74 -43.38 -9.46
CA THR A 209 2.45 -43.51 -8.02
C THR A 209 1.46 -44.64 -7.77
N ARG A 210 1.46 -45.23 -6.52
CA ARG A 210 0.63 -46.36 -6.11
C ARG A 210 -0.87 -46.22 -6.41
N GLY A 211 -1.38 -45.00 -6.70
CA GLY A 211 -2.75 -44.73 -7.09
C GLY A 211 -2.98 -44.51 -8.57
N GLY A 212 -1.97 -44.64 -9.44
CA GLY A 212 -2.08 -44.50 -10.90
C GLY A 212 -2.43 -43.08 -11.41
N LYS A 213 -2.67 -42.12 -10.52
CA LYS A 213 -3.12 -40.75 -10.89
C LYS A 213 -2.00 -39.75 -11.16
N LEU A 214 -0.77 -40.04 -10.73
CA LEU A 214 0.37 -39.14 -10.87
C LEU A 214 1.58 -39.89 -11.42
N GLN A 215 2.18 -39.36 -12.50
CA GLN A 215 3.46 -39.86 -13.06
C GLN A 215 4.57 -38.95 -12.58
N ILE A 216 5.68 -39.54 -12.11
CA ILE A 216 6.86 -38.81 -11.68
C ILE A 216 8.02 -39.23 -12.57
N THR A 217 8.59 -38.28 -13.32
CA THR A 217 9.86 -38.45 -14.03
C THR A 217 10.98 -38.03 -13.08
N GLU A 218 11.76 -39.00 -12.62
CA GLU A 218 12.88 -38.81 -11.72
C GLU A 218 14.17 -38.87 -12.54
N VAL A 219 14.98 -37.82 -12.43
CA VAL A 219 16.28 -37.73 -13.11
C VAL A 219 17.36 -37.47 -12.08
N THR A 220 18.41 -38.23 -12.11
CA THR A 220 19.60 -37.97 -11.29
C THR A 220 20.67 -37.31 -12.16
N VAL A 221 21.24 -36.21 -11.69
CA VAL A 221 22.32 -35.50 -12.38
C VAL A 221 23.54 -35.39 -11.51
N THR A 222 24.69 -35.18 -12.13
CA THR A 222 25.98 -34.99 -11.45
C THR A 222 26.80 -33.92 -12.16
N ASP A 223 27.54 -33.14 -11.39
CA ASP A 223 28.55 -32.17 -11.85
C ASP A 223 29.99 -32.65 -11.51
N GLY A 224 30.14 -33.92 -11.08
CA GLY A 224 31.38 -34.49 -10.57
C GLY A 224 31.65 -34.18 -9.09
N THR A 225 30.96 -33.25 -8.45
CA THR A 225 31.09 -32.93 -7.02
C THR A 225 30.04 -33.63 -6.15
N GLY A 226 28.91 -34.03 -6.75
CA GLY A 226 27.82 -34.67 -6.06
C GLY A 226 26.73 -35.19 -7.01
N PHE A 227 25.67 -35.73 -6.42
CA PHE A 227 24.47 -36.15 -7.14
C PHE A 227 23.26 -35.36 -6.65
N LEU A 228 22.44 -34.86 -7.59
CA LEU A 228 21.20 -34.16 -7.31
C LEU A 228 20.03 -34.84 -8.01
N ARG A 229 18.94 -35.05 -7.27
CA ARG A 229 17.72 -35.64 -7.80
C ARG A 229 16.73 -34.55 -8.23
N LEU A 230 16.17 -34.71 -9.42
CA LEU A 230 15.22 -33.83 -10.05
C LEU A 230 13.91 -34.59 -10.25
N ASN A 231 12.80 -34.01 -9.90
CA ASN A 231 11.49 -34.62 -10.07
C ASN A 231 10.59 -33.72 -10.94
N TRP A 232 9.97 -34.29 -11.97
CA TRP A 232 8.92 -33.64 -12.74
C TRP A 232 7.61 -34.43 -12.62
N PHE A 233 6.54 -33.75 -12.36
CA PHE A 233 5.22 -34.34 -12.19
C PHE A 233 4.42 -34.25 -13.49
N ASN A 234 3.83 -35.40 -13.91
CA ASN A 234 3.02 -35.54 -15.14
C ASN A 234 3.76 -35.11 -16.42
N GLN A 235 5.07 -35.34 -16.50
CA GLN A 235 5.91 -35.00 -17.64
C GLN A 235 6.75 -36.20 -18.15
N PRO A 236 6.14 -37.35 -18.52
CA PRO A 236 6.89 -38.55 -18.96
C PRO A 236 7.69 -38.34 -20.25
N TRP A 237 7.33 -37.29 -21.05
CA TRP A 237 8.05 -36.98 -22.28
C TRP A 237 9.47 -36.42 -22.04
N LEU A 238 9.87 -36.15 -20.79
CA LEU A 238 11.21 -35.70 -20.45
C LEU A 238 12.22 -36.86 -20.45
N GLU A 239 11.82 -38.04 -20.04
CA GLU A 239 12.71 -39.22 -19.99
C GLU A 239 13.47 -39.48 -21.32
N PRO A 240 12.80 -39.53 -22.50
CA PRO A 240 13.51 -39.73 -23.76
C PRO A 240 14.35 -38.53 -24.20
N ARG A 241 14.17 -37.35 -23.60
CA ARG A 241 14.96 -36.13 -23.88
C ARG A 241 16.20 -36.01 -22.99
N LEU A 242 16.09 -36.42 -21.74
CA LEU A 242 17.14 -36.33 -20.72
C LEU A 242 17.90 -37.70 -20.64
N LYS A 243 18.59 -38.03 -21.71
CA LYS A 243 19.37 -39.29 -21.77
C LYS A 243 20.63 -39.18 -20.94
N PRO A 244 21.10 -40.29 -20.35
CA PRO A 244 22.41 -40.32 -19.70
C PRO A 244 23.52 -39.76 -20.59
N GLY A 245 24.38 -38.91 -20.03
CA GLY A 245 25.45 -38.20 -20.74
C GLY A 245 25.03 -36.86 -21.35
N THR A 246 23.76 -36.48 -21.28
CA THR A 246 23.33 -35.14 -21.72
C THR A 246 23.75 -34.07 -20.73
N GLU A 247 24.46 -33.03 -21.19
CA GLU A 247 24.80 -31.85 -20.38
C GLU A 247 23.64 -30.86 -20.39
N ILE A 248 23.20 -30.45 -19.20
CA ILE A 248 22.09 -29.54 -19.01
C ILE A 248 22.43 -28.47 -17.98
N VAL A 249 21.83 -27.29 -18.17
CA VAL A 249 21.70 -26.27 -17.16
C VAL A 249 20.30 -26.38 -16.54
N LEU A 250 20.26 -26.46 -15.24
CA LEU A 250 19.02 -26.58 -14.48
C LEU A 250 18.94 -25.50 -13.41
N SER A 251 17.76 -24.95 -13.20
CA SER A 251 17.54 -23.90 -12.21
C SER A 251 16.27 -24.19 -11.43
N GLY A 252 16.31 -23.89 -10.13
CA GLY A 252 15.15 -24.07 -9.27
C GLY A 252 15.50 -23.92 -7.80
N LYS A 253 14.49 -24.01 -6.97
CA LYS A 253 14.61 -23.98 -5.51
C LYS A 253 15.00 -25.38 -4.99
N ILE A 254 16.00 -25.41 -4.14
CA ILE A 254 16.43 -26.63 -3.48
C ILE A 254 15.43 -27.01 -2.39
N ASP A 255 14.96 -28.24 -2.46
CA ASP A 255 14.07 -28.85 -1.48
C ASP A 255 14.72 -30.05 -0.82
N MET A 256 14.12 -30.58 0.25
CA MET A 256 14.65 -31.74 0.96
C MET A 256 13.61 -32.86 1.05
N TYR A 257 13.99 -34.06 0.63
CA TYR A 257 13.14 -35.22 0.76
C TYR A 257 13.96 -36.42 1.34
N LEU A 258 13.51 -36.94 2.47
CA LEU A 258 14.18 -38.06 3.21
C LEU A 258 15.67 -37.77 3.47
N GLY A 259 16.00 -36.53 3.86
CA GLY A 259 17.38 -36.12 4.16
C GLY A 259 18.28 -35.92 2.94
N ARG A 260 17.74 -35.90 1.72
CA ARG A 260 18.48 -35.66 0.49
C ARG A 260 17.95 -34.39 -0.21
N LEU A 261 18.87 -33.61 -0.74
CA LEU A 261 18.55 -32.45 -1.55
C LEU A 261 17.92 -32.89 -2.88
N ILE A 262 16.84 -32.25 -3.25
CA ILE A 262 16.11 -32.46 -4.51
C ILE A 262 15.72 -31.13 -5.12
N ILE A 263 15.35 -31.13 -6.41
CA ILE A 263 14.62 -30.01 -7.01
C ILE A 263 13.34 -30.55 -7.62
N ASN A 264 12.21 -29.93 -7.28
CA ASN A 264 10.91 -30.28 -7.81
C ASN A 264 10.56 -29.34 -8.97
N ASN A 265 10.22 -29.93 -10.14
CA ASN A 265 9.90 -29.21 -11.38
C ASN A 265 10.95 -28.16 -11.78
N PRO A 266 12.27 -28.46 -11.82
CA PRO A 266 13.26 -27.47 -12.22
C PRO A 266 13.05 -27.00 -13.66
N GLU A 267 13.39 -25.74 -13.92
CA GLU A 267 13.62 -25.29 -15.28
C GLU A 267 14.92 -25.89 -15.80
N TRP A 268 14.96 -26.31 -17.04
CA TRP A 268 16.16 -26.90 -17.63
C TRP A 268 16.31 -26.56 -19.11
N GLU A 269 17.55 -26.44 -19.57
CA GLU A 269 17.92 -26.21 -20.96
C GLU A 269 19.21 -27.00 -21.31
N PRO A 270 19.40 -27.48 -22.56
CA PRO A 270 20.67 -28.00 -22.99
C PRO A 270 21.77 -26.95 -22.89
N LEU A 271 22.98 -27.35 -22.46
CA LEU A 271 24.12 -26.44 -22.24
C LEU A 271 24.52 -25.62 -23.49
N GLU A 272 24.32 -26.18 -24.68
CA GLU A 272 24.65 -25.54 -25.96
C GLU A 272 23.65 -24.51 -26.44
N GLN A 273 22.52 -24.34 -25.75
CA GLN A 273 21.44 -23.40 -26.14
C GLN A 273 21.53 -22.07 -25.42
N GLN A 274 20.89 -21.03 -26.01
CA GLN A 274 20.77 -19.73 -25.37
C GLN A 274 19.89 -19.83 -24.11
N HIS A 275 20.46 -19.50 -22.95
CA HIS A 275 19.79 -19.66 -21.65
C HIS A 275 18.71 -18.59 -21.45
N LEU A 276 17.47 -18.90 -21.79
CA LEU A 276 16.31 -18.03 -21.62
C LEU A 276 15.58 -18.30 -20.28
N HIS A 277 15.69 -19.52 -19.75
CA HIS A 277 14.94 -19.99 -18.59
C HIS A 277 15.85 -20.36 -17.40
N THR A 278 17.16 -20.30 -17.60
CA THR A 278 18.17 -20.68 -16.63
C THR A 278 19.35 -19.70 -16.63
N ASN A 279 20.14 -19.72 -15.56
CA ASN A 279 21.37 -18.91 -15.39
C ASN A 279 21.16 -17.39 -15.61
N ARG A 280 20.04 -16.85 -15.15
CA ARG A 280 19.71 -15.43 -15.20
C ARG A 280 18.53 -15.11 -14.26
N ILE A 281 18.23 -13.83 -14.09
CA ILE A 281 16.97 -13.40 -13.48
C ILE A 281 15.85 -13.67 -14.48
N VAL A 282 14.90 -14.53 -14.08
CA VAL A 282 13.85 -15.06 -14.98
C VAL A 282 12.49 -14.44 -14.64
N PRO A 283 11.83 -13.75 -15.58
CA PRO A 283 10.52 -13.17 -15.35
C PRO A 283 9.43 -14.24 -15.24
N VAL A 284 8.51 -14.07 -14.27
CA VAL A 284 7.30 -14.88 -14.11
C VAL A 284 6.07 -14.03 -14.39
N TYR A 285 5.40 -14.29 -15.51
CA TYR A 285 4.22 -13.56 -15.93
C TYR A 285 2.94 -14.13 -15.33
N PRO A 286 1.90 -13.30 -15.11
CA PRO A 286 0.54 -13.80 -14.89
C PRO A 286 0.10 -14.67 -16.06
N LEU A 287 -0.57 -15.78 -15.81
CA LEU A 287 -1.01 -16.72 -16.85
C LEU A 287 -2.50 -16.97 -16.78
N THR A 288 -3.04 -17.38 -17.91
CA THR A 288 -4.38 -17.97 -18.00
C THR A 288 -4.29 -19.35 -18.65
N ALA A 289 -5.36 -20.12 -18.58
CA ALA A 289 -5.42 -21.46 -19.18
C ALA A 289 -4.93 -21.45 -20.62
N ARG A 290 -4.08 -22.40 -21.01
CA ARG A 290 -3.54 -22.63 -22.37
C ARG A 290 -2.31 -21.78 -22.75
N ILE A 291 -1.77 -20.94 -21.87
CA ILE A 291 -0.49 -20.25 -22.07
C ILE A 291 0.51 -20.81 -21.04
N THR A 292 1.72 -21.17 -21.48
CA THR A 292 2.80 -21.61 -20.58
C THR A 292 3.85 -20.51 -20.41
N GLN A 293 4.51 -20.47 -19.25
CA GLN A 293 5.61 -19.52 -18.99
C GLN A 293 6.68 -19.57 -20.07
N ARG A 294 7.14 -20.78 -20.44
CA ARG A 294 8.19 -20.95 -21.46
C ARG A 294 7.80 -20.36 -22.82
N TRP A 295 6.55 -20.61 -23.25
CA TRP A 295 6.07 -20.06 -24.51
C TRP A 295 5.98 -18.54 -24.45
N LEU A 296 5.41 -17.99 -23.38
CA LEU A 296 5.26 -16.54 -23.22
C LEU A 296 6.61 -15.83 -23.14
N ARG A 297 7.56 -16.34 -22.31
CA ARG A 297 8.92 -15.79 -22.22
C ARG A 297 9.59 -15.73 -23.59
N ARG A 298 9.45 -16.79 -24.41
CA ARG A 298 10.02 -16.82 -25.78
C ARG A 298 9.43 -15.74 -26.67
N ILE A 299 8.10 -15.54 -26.66
CA ILE A 299 7.45 -14.48 -27.42
C ILE A 299 7.91 -13.11 -26.93
N MET A 300 7.96 -12.89 -25.63
CA MET A 300 8.42 -11.62 -25.04
C MET A 300 9.87 -11.34 -25.41
N PHE A 301 10.75 -12.33 -25.29
CA PHE A 301 12.17 -12.18 -25.64
C PHE A 301 12.41 -11.81 -27.10
N GLN A 302 11.62 -12.34 -28.02
CA GLN A 302 11.69 -12.00 -29.43
C GLN A 302 11.07 -10.61 -29.75
N THR A 303 10.08 -10.20 -28.97
CA THR A 303 9.25 -9.02 -29.25
C THR A 303 9.80 -7.75 -28.59
N ILE A 304 10.17 -7.83 -27.31
CA ILE A 304 10.53 -6.67 -26.51
C ILE A 304 11.72 -5.88 -27.07
N PRO A 305 12.89 -6.47 -27.41
CA PRO A 305 14.04 -5.70 -27.89
C PRO A 305 13.75 -4.94 -29.19
N PHE A 306 12.96 -5.55 -30.07
CA PHE A 306 12.60 -4.97 -31.36
C PHE A 306 11.63 -3.79 -31.21
N TRP A 307 10.56 -3.94 -30.42
CA TRP A 307 9.53 -2.92 -30.29
C TRP A 307 9.88 -1.84 -29.27
N ALA A 308 10.55 -2.18 -28.16
CA ALA A 308 11.00 -1.20 -27.18
C ALA A 308 11.97 -0.16 -27.82
N SER A 309 12.85 -0.61 -28.73
CA SER A 309 13.78 0.32 -29.42
C SER A 309 13.07 1.38 -30.28
N ARG A 310 11.79 1.17 -30.64
CA ARG A 310 10.97 2.07 -31.44
C ARG A 310 10.09 3.00 -30.64
N ILE A 311 10.03 2.83 -29.33
CA ILE A 311 9.29 3.74 -28.46
C ILE A 311 10.09 5.05 -28.33
N LYS A 312 9.42 6.16 -28.55
CA LYS A 312 9.98 7.47 -28.23
C LYS A 312 9.75 7.77 -26.76
N ASP A 313 10.78 8.21 -26.07
CA ASP A 313 10.61 8.65 -24.68
C ASP A 313 9.75 9.91 -24.66
N PHE A 314 8.68 9.88 -23.86
CA PHE A 314 7.78 11.00 -23.73
C PHE A 314 8.21 11.99 -22.65
N LEU A 315 9.10 11.57 -21.75
CA LEU A 315 9.64 12.46 -20.72
C LEU A 315 10.68 13.41 -21.36
N PRO A 316 10.60 14.71 -21.10
CA PRO A 316 11.66 15.66 -21.43
C PRO A 316 13.01 15.23 -20.81
N GLU A 317 14.09 15.46 -21.53
CA GLU A 317 15.42 15.04 -21.07
C GLU A 317 15.85 15.73 -19.77
N SER A 318 15.42 16.96 -19.55
CA SER A 318 15.65 17.71 -18.31
C SER A 318 15.07 16.97 -17.10
N ILE A 319 13.81 16.53 -17.18
CA ILE A 319 13.13 15.79 -16.10
C ILE A 319 13.84 14.45 -15.86
N ARG A 320 14.16 13.72 -16.93
CA ARG A 320 14.84 12.43 -16.82
C ARG A 320 16.20 12.55 -16.14
N THR A 321 16.97 13.57 -16.47
CA THR A 321 18.29 13.81 -15.88
C THR A 321 18.19 14.26 -14.42
N GLU A 322 17.31 15.20 -14.10
CA GLU A 322 17.12 15.69 -12.73
C GLU A 322 16.60 14.61 -11.79
N ALA A 323 15.73 13.74 -12.27
CA ALA A 323 15.18 12.62 -11.49
C ALA A 323 16.06 11.35 -11.55
N SER A 324 17.22 11.40 -12.23
CA SER A 324 18.15 10.27 -12.40
C SER A 324 17.48 8.99 -12.93
N LEU A 325 16.64 9.13 -13.95
CA LEU A 325 15.86 8.04 -14.52
C LEU A 325 16.50 7.48 -15.80
N MET A 326 16.47 6.16 -15.96
CA MET A 326 16.87 5.52 -17.22
C MET A 326 15.88 5.85 -18.35
N ASP A 327 16.31 5.71 -19.61
CA ASP A 327 15.41 5.87 -20.75
C ASP A 327 14.37 4.74 -20.83
N ILE A 328 13.21 5.06 -21.44
CA ILE A 328 12.08 4.12 -21.52
C ILE A 328 12.40 2.83 -22.29
N LYS A 329 13.30 2.88 -23.28
CA LYS A 329 13.67 1.72 -24.09
C LYS A 329 14.45 0.72 -23.26
N THR A 330 15.39 1.21 -22.46
CA THR A 330 16.17 0.42 -21.51
C THR A 330 15.26 -0.09 -20.39
N ALA A 331 14.43 0.75 -19.80
CA ALA A 331 13.49 0.36 -18.76
C ALA A 331 12.57 -0.79 -19.20
N LEU A 332 12.01 -0.72 -20.42
CA LEU A 332 11.16 -1.80 -20.95
C LEU A 332 11.93 -3.08 -21.28
N LYS A 333 13.22 -3.03 -21.56
CA LYS A 333 14.03 -4.25 -21.71
C LYS A 333 14.36 -4.87 -20.36
N GLU A 334 14.83 -4.04 -19.42
CA GLU A 334 15.27 -4.49 -18.10
C GLU A 334 14.08 -4.99 -17.25
N ILE A 335 12.90 -4.41 -17.35
CA ILE A 335 11.72 -4.91 -16.65
C ILE A 335 11.28 -6.29 -17.11
N HIS A 336 11.51 -6.65 -18.38
CA HIS A 336 11.15 -7.96 -18.91
C HIS A 336 12.29 -8.99 -18.80
N PHE A 337 13.54 -8.56 -18.97
CA PHE A 337 14.72 -9.43 -18.98
C PHE A 337 15.90 -8.71 -18.33
N PRO A 338 15.88 -8.56 -17.00
CA PRO A 338 16.91 -7.80 -16.30
C PRO A 338 18.27 -8.49 -16.39
N GLU A 339 19.30 -7.67 -16.61
CA GLU A 339 20.70 -8.12 -16.56
C GLU A 339 21.20 -8.22 -15.12
N SER A 340 20.66 -7.36 -14.21
CA SER A 340 20.98 -7.35 -12.79
C SER A 340 19.76 -6.95 -11.96
N LEU A 341 19.78 -7.22 -10.65
CA LEU A 341 18.73 -6.76 -9.72
C LEU A 341 18.70 -5.23 -9.60
N ASP A 342 19.85 -4.56 -9.76
CA ASP A 342 19.91 -3.10 -9.72
C ASP A 342 19.27 -2.51 -10.98
N ASN A 343 19.57 -3.03 -12.16
CA ASN A 343 18.89 -2.61 -13.40
C ASN A 343 17.39 -2.84 -13.33
N LEU A 344 16.96 -3.95 -12.74
CA LEU A 344 15.54 -4.24 -12.52
C LEU A 344 14.90 -3.17 -11.64
N ARG A 345 15.56 -2.81 -10.53
CA ARG A 345 15.08 -1.76 -9.61
C ARG A 345 14.99 -0.40 -10.29
N ASP A 346 15.99 -0.03 -11.08
CA ASP A 346 15.98 1.22 -11.81
C ASP A 346 14.90 1.26 -12.90
N ALA A 347 14.65 0.14 -13.58
CA ALA A 347 13.54 0.01 -14.52
C ALA A 347 12.17 0.13 -13.81
N GLN A 348 12.02 -0.50 -12.66
CA GLN A 348 10.81 -0.37 -11.83
C GLN A 348 10.60 1.09 -11.38
N ASN A 349 11.65 1.75 -10.90
CA ASN A 349 11.60 3.16 -10.50
C ASN A 349 11.21 4.07 -11.66
N ARG A 350 11.76 3.83 -12.86
CA ARG A 350 11.39 4.60 -14.04
C ARG A 350 9.92 4.45 -14.40
N LEU A 351 9.40 3.22 -14.49
CA LEU A 351 8.02 2.96 -14.87
C LEU A 351 7.04 3.42 -13.80
N ALA A 352 7.40 3.28 -12.53
CA ALA A 352 6.61 3.81 -11.42
C ALA A 352 6.58 5.35 -11.43
N PHE A 353 7.71 6.00 -11.70
CA PHE A 353 7.76 7.45 -11.87
C PHE A 353 6.83 7.90 -13.00
N ASP A 354 6.86 7.23 -14.14
CA ASP A 354 6.03 7.57 -15.31
C ASP A 354 4.54 7.57 -14.92
N GLU A 355 4.08 6.54 -14.24
CA GLU A 355 2.68 6.42 -13.80
C GLU A 355 2.29 7.54 -12.81
N ILE A 356 3.12 7.81 -11.80
CA ILE A 356 2.86 8.86 -10.81
C ILE A 356 2.92 10.25 -11.46
N PHE A 357 3.88 10.48 -12.34
CA PHE A 357 4.06 11.77 -13.02
C PHE A 357 2.88 12.10 -13.94
N LEU A 358 2.41 11.13 -14.73
CA LEU A 358 1.21 11.28 -15.56
C LEU A 358 -0.06 11.51 -14.73
N LEU A 359 -0.17 10.82 -13.60
CA LEU A 359 -1.24 11.03 -12.63
C LEU A 359 -1.22 12.47 -12.11
N GLN A 360 -0.05 12.94 -11.63
CA GLN A 360 0.09 14.29 -11.07
C GLN A 360 -0.20 15.39 -12.11
N LEU A 361 0.26 15.24 -13.35
CA LEU A 361 -0.04 16.22 -14.41
C LEU A 361 -1.54 16.32 -14.70
N GLY A 362 -2.27 15.20 -14.72
CA GLY A 362 -3.70 15.22 -14.92
C GLY A 362 -4.45 15.87 -13.77
N VAL A 363 -4.03 15.57 -12.55
CA VAL A 363 -4.55 16.18 -11.31
C VAL A 363 -4.31 17.69 -11.30
N LEU A 364 -3.08 18.14 -11.60
CA LEU A 364 -2.76 19.58 -11.69
C LEU A 364 -3.59 20.28 -12.76
N LYS A 365 -3.82 19.62 -13.88
CA LYS A 365 -4.69 20.16 -14.94
C LYS A 365 -6.14 20.33 -14.47
N GLN A 366 -6.69 19.32 -13.77
CA GLN A 366 -8.04 19.44 -13.20
C GLN A 366 -8.11 20.59 -12.18
N LYS A 367 -7.13 20.64 -11.26
CA LYS A 367 -7.06 21.73 -10.27
C LYS A 367 -7.00 23.11 -10.95
N TYR A 368 -6.22 23.24 -11.99
CA TYR A 368 -6.12 24.49 -12.76
C TYR A 368 -7.45 24.88 -13.43
N MET A 369 -8.20 23.89 -13.96
CA MET A 369 -9.50 24.13 -14.56
C MET A 369 -10.52 24.61 -13.51
N TYR A 370 -10.51 24.02 -12.30
CA TYR A 370 -11.34 24.50 -11.17
C TYR A 370 -10.99 25.92 -10.75
N HIS A 371 -9.71 26.26 -10.64
CA HIS A 371 -9.27 27.60 -10.30
C HIS A 371 -9.56 28.64 -11.39
N ALA A 372 -9.90 28.21 -12.60
CA ALA A 372 -10.33 29.12 -13.66
C ALA A 372 -11.82 29.52 -13.54
N GLU A 373 -12.60 28.80 -12.72
CA GLU A 373 -14.00 29.12 -12.44
C GLU A 373 -14.07 30.23 -11.38
N GLU A 374 -15.06 31.13 -11.52
CA GLU A 374 -15.31 32.18 -10.53
C GLU A 374 -16.28 31.68 -9.45
N ALA A 375 -15.98 31.96 -8.19
CA ALA A 375 -16.85 31.69 -7.06
C ALA A 375 -17.14 32.97 -6.25
N LYS A 376 -18.21 32.95 -5.45
CA LYS A 376 -18.55 34.06 -4.58
C LYS A 376 -17.50 34.26 -3.50
N ILE A 377 -17.08 35.51 -3.30
CA ILE A 377 -16.03 35.87 -2.32
C ILE A 377 -16.71 36.15 -0.98
N TYR A 378 -16.21 35.55 0.08
CA TYR A 378 -16.64 35.75 1.45
C TYR A 378 -15.57 36.47 2.27
N GLN A 379 -15.66 37.81 2.29
CA GLN A 379 -14.83 38.65 3.15
C GLN A 379 -15.50 38.87 4.50
N ILE A 380 -14.93 38.32 5.54
CA ILE A 380 -15.45 38.37 6.91
C ILE A 380 -14.54 39.27 7.76
N SER A 381 -15.16 40.17 8.55
CA SER A 381 -14.37 40.99 9.48
C SER A 381 -13.71 40.12 10.56
N PRO A 382 -12.47 40.44 10.93
CA PRO A 382 -11.76 39.69 11.99
C PRO A 382 -12.52 39.71 13.32
N GLU A 383 -13.20 40.81 13.62
CA GLU A 383 -13.97 41.00 14.87
C GLU A 383 -15.16 40.03 14.93
N TRP A 384 -15.94 39.93 13.84
CA TRP A 384 -17.06 38.99 13.78
C TRP A 384 -16.59 37.56 13.92
N PHE A 385 -15.48 37.21 13.23
CA PHE A 385 -14.92 35.85 13.27
C PHE A 385 -14.45 35.49 14.67
N THR A 386 -13.75 36.40 15.36
CA THR A 386 -13.32 36.21 16.75
C THR A 386 -14.49 36.03 17.69
N GLN A 387 -15.58 36.79 17.49
CA GLN A 387 -16.81 36.62 18.24
C GLN A 387 -17.47 35.27 18.03
N GLN A 388 -17.47 34.72 16.80
CA GLN A 388 -18.03 33.40 16.54
C GLN A 388 -17.20 32.29 17.22
N ILE A 389 -15.90 32.41 17.20
CA ILE A 389 -15.01 31.44 17.91
C ILE A 389 -15.22 31.52 19.42
N ALA A 390 -15.37 32.72 19.99
CA ALA A 390 -15.59 32.91 21.43
C ALA A 390 -16.92 32.33 21.95
N GLN A 391 -17.92 32.08 21.05
CA GLN A 391 -19.20 31.47 21.41
C GLN A 391 -19.12 29.92 21.50
N LEU A 392 -18.04 29.33 21.04
CA LEU A 392 -17.85 27.86 21.17
C LEU A 392 -17.71 27.47 22.64
N PRO A 393 -18.30 26.36 23.08
CA PRO A 393 -18.20 25.90 24.46
C PRO A 393 -16.81 25.30 24.83
N PHE A 394 -15.83 25.47 23.96
CA PHE A 394 -14.46 24.96 24.09
C PHE A 394 -13.49 25.82 23.27
N GLU A 395 -12.22 25.75 23.59
CA GLU A 395 -11.16 26.41 22.83
C GLU A 395 -10.72 25.53 21.65
N LEU A 396 -10.43 26.19 20.51
CA LEU A 396 -9.91 25.51 19.33
C LEU A 396 -8.44 25.15 19.51
N THR A 397 -8.02 23.95 19.10
CA THR A 397 -6.62 23.55 19.04
C THR A 397 -5.86 24.37 17.98
N ALA A 398 -4.51 24.35 18.05
CA ALA A 398 -3.68 25.04 17.06
C ALA A 398 -3.91 24.47 15.64
N ALA A 399 -4.09 23.15 15.50
CA ALA A 399 -4.44 22.51 14.23
C ALA A 399 -5.81 22.97 13.69
N GLN A 400 -6.83 23.09 14.56
CA GLN A 400 -8.15 23.58 14.17
C GLN A 400 -8.08 25.04 13.73
N GLN A 401 -7.36 25.90 14.45
CA GLN A 401 -7.17 27.31 14.08
C GLN A 401 -6.47 27.47 12.73
N ARG A 402 -5.41 26.69 12.49
CA ARG A 402 -4.69 26.66 11.21
C ARG A 402 -5.61 26.28 10.06
N VAL A 403 -6.30 25.16 10.19
CA VAL A 403 -7.22 24.66 9.16
C VAL A 403 -8.36 25.63 8.89
N LEU A 404 -8.90 26.25 9.94
CA LEU A 404 -9.94 27.27 9.81
C LEU A 404 -9.43 28.51 9.09
N GLY A 405 -8.17 28.89 9.29
CA GLY A 405 -7.48 29.93 8.52
C GLY A 405 -7.41 29.59 7.03
N GLU A 406 -6.98 28.36 6.69
CA GLU A 406 -6.92 27.87 5.31
C GLU A 406 -8.30 27.87 4.63
N VAL A 407 -9.36 27.40 5.30
CA VAL A 407 -10.74 27.41 4.79
C VAL A 407 -11.22 28.84 4.56
N ARG A 408 -10.89 29.77 5.45
CA ARG A 408 -11.28 31.20 5.31
C ARG A 408 -10.56 31.86 4.15
N GLU A 409 -9.27 31.54 3.93
CA GLU A 409 -8.51 32.04 2.78
C GLU A 409 -9.11 31.55 1.47
N ASP A 410 -9.48 30.26 1.38
CA ASP A 410 -10.16 29.71 0.21
C ASP A 410 -11.51 30.40 -0.07
N LEU A 411 -12.34 30.57 0.95
CA LEU A 411 -13.65 31.22 0.82
C LEU A 411 -13.50 32.70 0.37
N ALA A 412 -12.36 33.32 0.64
CA ALA A 412 -12.07 34.70 0.24
C ALA A 412 -11.31 34.80 -1.10
N SER A 413 -10.90 33.69 -1.72
CA SER A 413 -10.01 33.68 -2.88
C SER A 413 -10.65 34.11 -4.21
N GLY A 414 -11.98 34.01 -4.32
CA GLY A 414 -12.73 34.26 -5.58
C GLY A 414 -12.76 33.01 -6.51
N HIS A 415 -12.22 31.91 -6.08
CA HIS A 415 -12.27 30.63 -6.78
C HIS A 415 -12.99 29.58 -5.94
N PRO A 416 -13.63 28.55 -6.53
CA PRO A 416 -14.28 27.49 -5.76
C PRO A 416 -13.26 26.78 -4.87
N MET A 417 -13.50 26.75 -3.56
CA MET A 417 -12.75 25.88 -2.65
C MET A 417 -13.04 24.43 -3.01
N ASN A 418 -12.01 23.60 -3.11
CA ASN A 418 -12.14 22.16 -3.21
C ASN A 418 -11.14 21.52 -2.23
N ARG A 419 -11.56 21.33 -0.96
CA ARG A 419 -10.66 21.02 0.15
C ARG A 419 -11.04 19.73 0.87
N LEU A 420 -10.05 18.87 1.11
CA LEU A 420 -10.14 17.69 1.94
C LEU A 420 -9.69 18.01 3.38
N LEU A 421 -10.63 17.94 4.31
CA LEU A 421 -10.37 18.02 5.74
C LEU A 421 -10.16 16.62 6.31
N GLN A 422 -8.92 16.30 6.59
CA GLN A 422 -8.51 15.02 7.11
C GLN A 422 -8.16 15.14 8.59
N GLY A 423 -8.61 14.18 9.39
CA GLY A 423 -8.26 14.11 10.81
C GLY A 423 -8.87 12.87 11.45
N ASP A 424 -8.31 12.48 12.57
CA ASP A 424 -8.78 11.31 13.29
C ASP A 424 -10.23 11.45 13.78
N VAL A 425 -10.82 10.34 14.21
CA VAL A 425 -12.15 10.33 14.81
C VAL A 425 -12.14 11.19 16.07
N GLY A 426 -13.03 12.20 16.11
CA GLY A 426 -13.13 13.12 17.25
C GLY A 426 -12.13 14.29 17.24
N SER A 427 -11.38 14.53 16.16
CA SER A 427 -10.49 15.70 16.01
C SER A 427 -11.23 17.04 15.88
N GLY A 428 -12.56 17.03 15.74
CA GLY A 428 -13.39 18.25 15.64
C GLY A 428 -13.67 18.76 14.23
N LYS A 429 -13.63 17.90 13.20
CA LYS A 429 -13.94 18.26 11.80
C LYS A 429 -15.30 18.96 11.65
N THR A 430 -16.29 18.50 12.39
CA THR A 430 -17.65 19.08 12.38
C THR A 430 -17.69 20.56 12.81
N VAL A 431 -16.82 20.98 13.72
CA VAL A 431 -16.70 22.39 14.14
C VAL A 431 -16.16 23.26 13.01
N ILE A 432 -15.17 22.79 12.27
CA ILE A 432 -14.64 23.52 11.11
C ILE A 432 -15.73 23.66 10.04
N ALA A 433 -16.49 22.59 9.77
CA ALA A 433 -17.63 22.64 8.86
C ALA A 433 -18.71 23.65 9.33
N ALA A 434 -19.04 23.65 10.62
CA ALA A 434 -20.00 24.56 11.18
C ALA A 434 -19.57 26.05 11.04
N LEU A 435 -18.28 26.33 11.30
CA LEU A 435 -17.75 27.70 11.14
C LEU A 435 -17.66 28.12 9.67
N ALA A 436 -17.36 27.22 8.74
CA ALA A 436 -17.45 27.50 7.31
C ALA A 436 -18.88 27.78 6.86
N ILE A 437 -19.86 27.01 7.36
CA ILE A 437 -21.29 27.24 7.14
C ILE A 437 -21.71 28.58 7.71
N ALA A 438 -21.25 28.94 8.92
CA ALA A 438 -21.52 30.24 9.54
C ALA A 438 -21.09 31.42 8.66
N ILE A 439 -19.92 31.32 8.03
CA ILE A 439 -19.38 32.31 7.10
C ILE A 439 -20.30 32.49 5.90
N VAL A 440 -20.74 31.42 5.27
CA VAL A 440 -21.57 31.45 4.06
C VAL A 440 -22.99 31.93 4.38
N THR A 441 -23.58 31.45 5.47
CA THR A 441 -24.95 31.81 5.87
C THR A 441 -25.05 33.22 6.40
N GLN A 442 -23.99 33.79 6.98
CA GLN A 442 -23.93 35.22 7.33
C GLN A 442 -24.16 36.12 6.11
N ALA A 443 -23.68 35.72 4.93
CA ALA A 443 -23.90 36.46 3.68
C ALA A 443 -25.30 36.23 3.07
N GLY A 444 -26.17 35.45 3.71
CA GLY A 444 -27.52 35.11 3.28
C GLY A 444 -27.61 33.90 2.34
N ASP A 445 -26.50 33.21 2.05
CA ASP A 445 -26.45 32.06 1.16
C ASP A 445 -26.78 30.74 1.87
N GLN A 446 -26.85 29.67 1.08
CA GLN A 446 -27.22 28.33 1.55
C GLN A 446 -26.04 27.39 1.58
N ALA A 447 -26.07 26.49 2.55
CA ALA A 447 -25.11 25.41 2.69
C ALA A 447 -25.80 24.04 2.81
N ALA A 448 -25.15 22.99 2.27
CA ALA A 448 -25.62 21.60 2.37
C ALA A 448 -24.57 20.72 3.04
N ILE A 449 -25.02 19.80 3.91
CA ILE A 449 -24.15 18.74 4.48
C ILE A 449 -24.68 17.39 4.00
N MET A 450 -23.87 16.64 3.28
CA MET A 450 -24.20 15.30 2.82
C MET A 450 -23.48 14.26 3.66
N ALA A 451 -24.24 13.36 4.28
CA ALA A 451 -23.75 12.23 5.08
C ALA A 451 -24.16 10.88 4.47
N PRO A 452 -23.35 9.81 4.65
CA PRO A 452 -23.62 8.53 4.00
C PRO A 452 -24.81 7.76 4.60
N THR A 453 -25.24 8.07 5.81
CA THR A 453 -26.36 7.40 6.49
C THR A 453 -27.26 8.40 7.19
N SER A 454 -28.55 8.02 7.41
CA SER A 454 -29.53 8.84 8.14
C SER A 454 -29.05 9.16 9.55
N ILE A 455 -28.42 8.21 10.22
CA ILE A 455 -27.90 8.37 11.61
C ILE A 455 -26.81 9.45 11.66
N LEU A 456 -25.88 9.44 10.71
CA LEU A 456 -24.86 10.48 10.62
C LEU A 456 -25.44 11.84 10.24
N ALA A 457 -26.40 11.87 9.32
CA ALA A 457 -27.11 13.09 8.95
C ALA A 457 -27.83 13.69 10.17
N GLU A 458 -28.53 12.89 10.97
CA GLU A 458 -29.16 13.33 12.21
C GLU A 458 -28.14 13.86 13.23
N GLN A 459 -27.00 13.17 13.37
CA GLN A 459 -25.93 13.64 14.26
C GLN A 459 -25.36 14.99 13.82
N HIS A 460 -25.09 15.17 12.52
CA HIS A 460 -24.66 16.47 11.99
C HIS A 460 -25.74 17.53 12.17
N TYR A 461 -26.99 17.21 11.92
CA TYR A 461 -28.13 18.13 12.11
C TYR A 461 -28.20 18.65 13.57
N ARG A 462 -28.13 17.74 14.54
CA ARG A 462 -28.10 18.11 15.98
C ARG A 462 -26.87 18.95 16.34
N SER A 463 -25.72 18.64 15.72
CA SER A 463 -24.52 19.44 15.93
C SER A 463 -24.62 20.83 15.33
N MET A 464 -25.19 20.95 14.13
CA MET A 464 -25.44 22.27 13.50
C MET A 464 -26.42 23.11 14.32
N LEU A 465 -27.51 22.52 14.78
CA LEU A 465 -28.44 23.20 15.68
C LEU A 465 -27.70 23.75 16.91
N ARG A 466 -26.92 22.92 17.59
CA ARG A 466 -26.18 23.34 18.81
C ARG A 466 -25.16 24.43 18.54
N LEU A 467 -24.41 24.35 17.41
CA LEU A 467 -23.32 25.28 17.12
C LEU A 467 -23.76 26.58 16.45
N LEU A 468 -24.88 26.59 15.68
CA LEU A 468 -25.28 27.73 14.86
C LEU A 468 -26.49 28.48 15.40
N THR A 469 -27.27 27.87 16.33
CA THR A 469 -28.46 28.55 16.92
C THR A 469 -28.22 29.04 18.34
N GLY A 470 -26.98 28.96 18.86
CA GLY A 470 -26.60 29.49 20.17
C GLY A 470 -26.85 31.01 20.25
N GLN A 471 -27.35 31.49 21.39
CA GLN A 471 -27.49 32.93 21.61
C GLN A 471 -26.13 33.57 21.89
N THR A 472 -25.83 34.66 21.18
CA THR A 472 -24.67 35.49 21.47
C THR A 472 -24.87 36.28 22.77
N GLU A 473 -23.80 36.73 23.44
CA GLU A 473 -23.91 37.69 24.57
C GLU A 473 -24.71 38.97 24.23
N THR A 474 -24.76 39.30 22.94
CA THR A 474 -25.58 40.40 22.38
C THR A 474 -27.01 39.99 22.11
N GLY A 475 -27.43 38.75 22.40
CA GLY A 475 -28.79 38.23 22.17
C GLY A 475 -29.13 37.95 20.70
N LYS A 476 -28.15 38.03 19.77
CA LYS A 476 -28.41 37.81 18.34
C LYS A 476 -27.98 36.37 17.97
N GLN A 477 -28.95 35.59 17.53
CA GLN A 477 -28.68 34.24 16.96
C GLN A 477 -28.11 34.40 15.55
N LEU A 478 -27.19 33.48 15.16
CA LEU A 478 -26.68 33.43 13.79
C LEU A 478 -27.77 32.90 12.84
N LEU A 479 -28.41 31.79 13.19
CA LEU A 479 -29.51 31.16 12.47
C LEU A 479 -30.66 30.82 13.44
N ALA A 480 -31.88 30.91 12.96
CA ALA A 480 -33.03 30.37 13.66
C ALA A 480 -33.09 28.82 13.47
N PRO A 481 -33.60 28.06 14.45
CA PRO A 481 -33.72 26.60 14.31
C PRO A 481 -34.52 26.17 13.06
N GLU A 482 -35.44 27.00 12.60
CA GLU A 482 -36.28 26.76 11.42
C GLU A 482 -35.48 26.89 10.11
N GLU A 483 -34.36 27.59 10.12
CA GLU A 483 -33.46 27.75 8.95
C GLU A 483 -32.56 26.57 8.73
N ILE A 484 -32.52 25.60 9.69
CA ILE A 484 -31.73 24.37 9.61
C ILE A 484 -32.70 23.19 9.52
N ARG A 485 -32.59 22.35 8.49
CA ARG A 485 -33.48 21.21 8.26
C ARG A 485 -32.72 19.91 7.99
N LEU A 486 -33.38 18.79 8.32
CA LEU A 486 -32.90 17.42 8.04
C LEU A 486 -33.72 16.81 6.92
N LEU A 487 -33.07 16.37 5.84
CA LEU A 487 -33.70 15.70 4.70
C LEU A 487 -33.07 14.29 4.49
N VAL A 488 -33.80 13.28 4.93
CA VAL A 488 -33.41 11.88 4.82
C VAL A 488 -34.50 11.05 4.14
N GLY A 489 -34.23 9.78 3.85
CA GLY A 489 -35.19 8.87 3.20
C GLY A 489 -36.54 8.82 3.90
N ASP A 490 -36.50 8.76 5.25
CA ASP A 490 -37.66 8.56 6.13
C ASP A 490 -38.40 9.86 6.50
N THR A 491 -37.91 11.02 6.04
CA THR A 491 -38.63 12.31 6.18
C THR A 491 -40.03 12.21 5.55
N SER A 492 -41.07 12.68 6.25
CA SER A 492 -42.44 12.62 5.74
C SER A 492 -42.59 13.35 4.42
N ASN A 493 -43.55 12.97 3.57
CA ASN A 493 -43.76 13.61 2.28
C ASN A 493 -44.16 15.08 2.46
N SER A 494 -44.91 15.45 3.51
CA SER A 494 -45.28 16.82 3.84
C SER A 494 -44.02 17.64 4.16
N ASP A 495 -43.15 17.11 5.02
CA ASP A 495 -41.94 17.83 5.42
C ASP A 495 -40.94 17.94 4.26
N LYS A 496 -40.87 16.90 3.40
CA LYS A 496 -40.06 16.96 2.17
C LYS A 496 -40.47 18.10 1.26
N GLU A 497 -41.82 18.31 1.10
CA GLU A 497 -42.38 19.41 0.28
C GLU A 497 -42.07 20.77 0.91
N GLU A 498 -42.24 20.90 2.23
CA GLU A 498 -41.89 22.13 2.97
C GLU A 498 -40.40 22.46 2.83
N ILE A 499 -39.52 21.46 3.02
CA ILE A 499 -38.06 21.64 2.90
C ILE A 499 -37.68 22.05 1.47
N ARG A 500 -38.27 21.42 0.44
CA ARG A 500 -37.99 21.74 -0.96
C ARG A 500 -38.41 23.15 -1.31
N SER A 501 -39.58 23.58 -0.86
CA SER A 501 -40.05 24.95 -1.05
C SER A 501 -39.14 25.95 -0.34
N GLY A 502 -38.82 25.72 0.92
CA GLY A 502 -37.96 26.59 1.70
C GLY A 502 -36.50 26.68 1.15
N LEU A 503 -35.97 25.62 0.57
CA LEU A 503 -34.69 25.66 -0.11
C LEU A 503 -34.73 26.48 -1.40
N LYS A 504 -35.79 26.32 -2.19
CA LYS A 504 -36.01 27.08 -3.42
C LYS A 504 -36.27 28.58 -3.16
N GLU A 505 -36.96 28.91 -2.09
CA GLU A 505 -37.22 30.27 -1.66
C GLU A 505 -36.06 30.91 -0.88
N GLY A 506 -35.09 30.10 -0.42
CA GLY A 506 -33.94 30.55 0.35
C GLY A 506 -34.26 30.87 1.83
N THR A 507 -35.41 30.44 2.33
CA THR A 507 -35.79 30.56 3.75
C THR A 507 -35.05 29.53 4.62
N ILE A 508 -34.74 28.37 4.07
CA ILE A 508 -33.85 27.39 4.70
C ILE A 508 -32.42 27.68 4.27
N LYS A 509 -31.53 27.93 5.24
CA LYS A 509 -30.15 28.30 5.04
C LYS A 509 -29.21 27.08 5.08
N VAL A 510 -29.52 26.08 5.90
CA VAL A 510 -28.72 24.87 6.05
C VAL A 510 -29.59 23.62 5.91
N VAL A 511 -29.22 22.73 5.02
CA VAL A 511 -29.87 21.43 4.93
C VAL A 511 -28.81 20.33 5.18
N VAL A 512 -29.16 19.42 6.06
CA VAL A 512 -28.37 18.22 6.35
C VAL A 512 -29.13 17.00 5.81
N GLY A 513 -28.47 16.11 5.10
CA GLY A 513 -29.16 14.92 4.59
C GLY A 513 -28.26 13.87 4.01
N THR A 514 -28.90 12.89 3.38
CA THR A 514 -28.22 11.78 2.69
C THR A 514 -28.28 11.99 1.17
N HIS A 515 -28.26 10.91 0.40
CA HIS A 515 -28.46 10.97 -1.06
C HIS A 515 -29.77 11.66 -1.48
N ALA A 516 -30.73 11.82 -0.57
CA ALA A 516 -31.96 12.59 -0.84
C ALA A 516 -31.69 14.05 -1.27
N LEU A 517 -30.54 14.63 -0.89
CA LEU A 517 -30.13 15.99 -1.28
C LEU A 517 -29.81 16.11 -2.78
N ILE A 518 -29.40 15.05 -3.42
CA ILE A 518 -29.01 15.04 -4.84
C ILE A 518 -30.14 14.59 -5.78
N GLU A 519 -31.32 14.29 -5.24
CA GLU A 519 -32.49 13.96 -6.04
C GLU A 519 -32.98 15.18 -6.85
N ASP A 520 -33.54 14.94 -8.02
CA ASP A 520 -33.97 15.99 -8.96
C ASP A 520 -34.97 17.03 -8.36
N PRO A 521 -35.95 16.66 -7.48
CA PRO A 521 -36.87 17.61 -6.92
C PRO A 521 -36.27 18.63 -5.96
N VAL A 522 -35.03 18.46 -5.50
CA VAL A 522 -34.35 19.38 -4.58
C VAL A 522 -33.66 20.48 -5.39
N GLU A 523 -34.15 21.72 -5.26
CA GLU A 523 -33.57 22.91 -5.87
C GLU A 523 -33.14 23.90 -4.79
N PHE A 524 -31.99 24.51 -4.96
CA PHE A 524 -31.53 25.59 -4.05
C PHE A 524 -31.65 26.95 -4.72
N GLN A 525 -31.93 27.98 -3.94
CA GLN A 525 -31.90 29.37 -4.43
C GLN A 525 -30.43 29.80 -4.67
N HIS A 526 -29.56 29.59 -3.69
CA HIS A 526 -28.16 30.03 -3.71
C HIS A 526 -27.27 29.05 -2.90
N LEU A 527 -27.05 27.82 -3.40
CA LEU A 527 -26.11 26.87 -2.79
C LEU A 527 -24.67 27.30 -3.10
N HIS A 528 -23.94 27.73 -2.09
CA HIS A 528 -22.55 28.18 -2.23
C HIS A 528 -21.54 27.37 -1.41
N LEU A 529 -21.99 26.50 -0.49
CA LEU A 529 -21.12 25.58 0.24
C LEU A 529 -21.77 24.20 0.31
N ALA A 530 -21.03 23.19 -0.13
CA ALA A 530 -21.38 21.78 0.07
C ALA A 530 -20.32 21.09 0.92
N VAL A 531 -20.74 20.53 2.06
CA VAL A 531 -19.91 19.73 2.94
C VAL A 531 -20.25 18.27 2.72
N ILE A 532 -19.25 17.43 2.46
CA ILE A 532 -19.41 15.98 2.19
C ILE A 532 -18.64 15.20 3.25
N ASP A 533 -19.34 14.43 4.07
CA ASP A 533 -18.72 13.61 5.09
C ASP A 533 -18.50 12.17 4.59
N GLU A 534 -17.37 11.56 4.97
CA GLU A 534 -16.96 10.21 4.60
C GLU A 534 -16.99 9.96 3.07
N GLN A 535 -16.23 10.77 2.34
CA GLN A 535 -16.17 10.79 0.88
C GLN A 535 -16.11 9.40 0.22
N HIS A 536 -15.37 8.47 0.82
CA HIS A 536 -15.17 7.13 0.27
C HIS A 536 -16.46 6.29 0.15
N ARG A 537 -17.56 6.75 0.77
CA ARG A 537 -18.90 6.13 0.70
C ARG A 537 -19.76 6.68 -0.44
N PHE A 538 -19.32 7.74 -1.11
CA PHE A 538 -20.04 8.35 -2.22
C PHE A 538 -19.31 8.15 -3.55
N GLY A 539 -20.05 7.79 -4.59
CA GLY A 539 -19.52 7.72 -5.93
C GLY A 539 -19.22 9.12 -6.51
N VAL A 540 -18.27 9.19 -7.44
CA VAL A 540 -17.89 10.43 -8.15
C VAL A 540 -19.11 11.14 -8.75
N ALA A 541 -20.02 10.38 -9.38
CA ALA A 541 -21.25 10.93 -9.98
C ALA A 541 -22.20 11.57 -8.96
N GLN A 542 -22.23 11.10 -7.71
CA GLN A 542 -23.09 11.68 -6.67
C GLN A 542 -22.56 13.03 -6.20
N ARG A 543 -21.24 13.16 -6.08
CA ARG A 543 -20.60 14.44 -5.71
C ARG A 543 -20.74 15.48 -6.80
N ALA A 544 -20.56 15.10 -8.05
CA ALA A 544 -20.79 15.96 -9.21
C ALA A 544 -22.23 16.48 -9.22
N LYS A 545 -23.24 15.62 -8.97
CA LYS A 545 -24.65 16.05 -8.87
C LYS A 545 -24.90 17.06 -7.77
N LEU A 546 -24.25 16.95 -6.60
CA LEU A 546 -24.41 17.94 -5.54
C LEU A 546 -23.79 19.28 -5.94
N ARG A 547 -22.64 19.26 -6.62
CA ARG A 547 -22.01 20.47 -7.17
C ARG A 547 -22.89 21.14 -8.20
N ASP A 548 -23.51 20.38 -9.10
CA ASP A 548 -24.41 20.90 -10.15
C ASP A 548 -25.69 21.56 -9.60
N LYS A 549 -26.02 21.37 -8.30
CA LYS A 549 -27.13 22.03 -7.63
C LYS A 549 -26.85 23.52 -7.29
N GLY A 550 -25.57 23.94 -7.33
CA GLY A 550 -25.14 25.32 -7.07
C GLY A 550 -24.47 25.98 -8.28
N GLN A 551 -24.16 27.27 -8.17
CA GLN A 551 -23.31 27.99 -9.13
C GLN A 551 -21.86 27.98 -8.62
N ASN A 552 -21.04 26.99 -9.01
CA ASN A 552 -19.67 26.81 -8.56
C ASN A 552 -19.53 26.86 -7.02
N PRO A 553 -20.25 26.02 -6.27
CA PRO A 553 -20.21 26.03 -4.83
C PRO A 553 -18.81 25.63 -4.31
N HIS A 554 -18.41 26.19 -3.18
CA HIS A 554 -17.27 25.69 -2.42
C HIS A 554 -17.55 24.28 -1.90
N ILE A 555 -16.57 23.39 -2.02
CA ILE A 555 -16.67 21.99 -1.58
C ILE A 555 -15.72 21.76 -0.42
N LEU A 556 -16.23 21.31 0.72
CA LEU A 556 -15.46 20.85 1.86
C LEU A 556 -15.72 19.37 2.08
N VAL A 557 -14.73 18.55 1.82
CA VAL A 557 -14.81 17.11 2.01
C VAL A 557 -14.19 16.74 3.35
N MET A 558 -14.89 15.91 4.13
CA MET A 558 -14.38 15.43 5.42
C MET A 558 -14.13 13.92 5.37
N THR A 559 -13.08 13.46 6.01
CA THR A 559 -12.83 12.04 6.22
C THR A 559 -12.29 11.77 7.63
N ALA A 560 -12.82 10.71 8.26
CA ALA A 560 -12.33 10.21 9.55
C ALA A 560 -11.31 9.08 9.38
N THR A 561 -11.07 8.60 8.15
CA THR A 561 -9.97 7.69 7.88
C THR A 561 -8.70 8.50 7.70
N PRO A 562 -7.70 8.34 8.58
CA PRO A 562 -6.39 8.89 8.32
C PRO A 562 -5.83 8.24 7.06
N ILE A 563 -5.58 9.04 6.03
CA ILE A 563 -4.93 8.61 4.80
C ILE A 563 -3.49 9.10 4.90
N PRO A 564 -2.47 8.27 4.66
CA PRO A 564 -1.10 8.75 4.62
C PRO A 564 -0.97 10.01 3.78
N ARG A 565 -0.28 11.04 4.29
CA ARG A 565 -0.21 12.36 3.64
C ARG A 565 0.28 12.27 2.18
N SER A 566 1.26 11.39 1.93
CA SER A 566 1.78 11.12 0.59
C SER A 566 0.71 10.55 -0.35
N LEU A 567 -0.12 9.65 0.16
CA LEU A 567 -1.21 9.03 -0.57
C LEU A 567 -2.34 10.03 -0.82
N ALA A 568 -2.70 10.82 0.17
CA ALA A 568 -3.70 11.88 0.04
C ALA A 568 -3.33 12.88 -1.06
N LEU A 569 -2.09 13.36 -1.06
CA LEU A 569 -1.57 14.28 -2.07
C LEU A 569 -1.42 13.67 -3.48
N THR A 570 -1.43 12.35 -3.58
CA THR A 570 -1.31 11.64 -4.86
C THR A 570 -2.66 11.32 -5.45
N LEU A 571 -3.59 10.83 -4.64
CA LEU A 571 -4.91 10.36 -5.08
C LEU A 571 -5.96 11.46 -5.12
N TYR A 572 -5.86 12.41 -4.19
CA TYR A 572 -6.79 13.53 -4.05
C TYR A 572 -6.08 14.87 -4.36
N GLY A 573 -5.16 14.85 -5.30
CA GLY A 573 -4.36 16.03 -5.61
C GLY A 573 -5.11 17.17 -6.30
N ASP A 574 -6.36 16.94 -6.69
CA ASP A 574 -7.34 17.95 -7.08
C ASP A 574 -7.96 18.66 -5.88
N LEU A 575 -7.85 18.08 -4.68
CA LEU A 575 -8.24 18.68 -3.42
C LEU A 575 -7.05 19.35 -2.72
N ASP A 576 -7.27 20.50 -2.12
CA ASP A 576 -6.36 21.06 -1.13
C ASP A 576 -6.51 20.30 0.18
N VAL A 577 -5.41 19.83 0.75
CA VAL A 577 -5.45 18.93 1.91
C VAL A 577 -5.13 19.71 3.19
N SER A 578 -6.06 19.71 4.12
CA SER A 578 -5.89 20.21 5.49
C SER A 578 -5.88 19.04 6.47
N VAL A 579 -4.85 18.96 7.29
CA VAL A 579 -4.66 17.87 8.26
C VAL A 579 -4.88 18.38 9.68
N MET A 580 -5.77 17.71 10.41
CA MET A 580 -6.00 17.93 11.83
C MET A 580 -5.25 16.83 12.60
N ASP A 581 -4.04 17.13 12.99
CA ASP A 581 -3.07 16.25 13.66
C ASP A 581 -3.07 16.39 15.19
N GLU A 582 -4.00 17.17 15.73
CA GLU A 582 -4.16 17.35 17.18
C GLU A 582 -5.56 16.90 17.63
N MET A 583 -5.62 16.32 18.83
CA MET A 583 -6.88 16.01 19.52
C MET A 583 -7.30 17.15 20.43
N PRO A 584 -8.62 17.42 20.58
CA PRO A 584 -9.13 18.38 21.54
C PRO A 584 -8.71 18.06 22.97
N ALA A 585 -8.50 19.11 23.79
CA ALA A 585 -8.16 18.96 25.20
C ALA A 585 -9.25 18.17 25.97
N GLY A 586 -8.83 17.35 26.94
CA GLY A 586 -9.73 16.56 27.80
C GLY A 586 -10.02 15.13 27.26
N ARG A 587 -9.62 14.78 26.05
CA ARG A 587 -9.78 13.40 25.56
C ARG A 587 -8.72 12.49 26.16
N GLN A 588 -9.15 11.40 26.80
CA GLN A 588 -8.27 10.41 27.38
C GLN A 588 -7.76 9.44 26.28
N PRO A 589 -6.49 9.00 26.32
CA PRO A 589 -5.99 7.96 25.44
C PRO A 589 -6.73 6.64 25.71
N ILE A 590 -7.01 5.87 24.64
CA ILE A 590 -7.68 4.58 24.74
C ILE A 590 -6.63 3.51 25.02
N GLU A 591 -6.75 2.81 26.14
CA GLU A 591 -5.88 1.66 26.43
C GLU A 591 -6.22 0.48 25.54
N THR A 592 -5.27 0.08 24.70
CA THR A 592 -5.44 -1.03 23.77
C THR A 592 -4.66 -2.26 24.24
N HIS A 593 -5.33 -3.39 24.40
CA HIS A 593 -4.72 -4.65 24.83
C HIS A 593 -5.03 -5.77 23.84
N VAL A 594 -4.04 -6.58 23.51
CA VAL A 594 -4.22 -7.84 22.82
C VAL A 594 -4.34 -8.94 23.88
N LEU A 595 -5.49 -9.60 23.93
CA LEU A 595 -5.76 -10.70 24.86
C LEU A 595 -5.56 -12.04 24.17
N HIS A 596 -5.00 -13.00 24.87
CA HIS A 596 -4.93 -14.38 24.39
C HIS A 596 -6.36 -14.95 24.25
N PRO A 597 -6.66 -15.78 23.23
CA PRO A 597 -7.99 -16.41 23.08
C PRO A 597 -8.50 -17.12 24.34
N ARG A 598 -7.59 -17.65 25.17
CA ARG A 598 -7.89 -18.25 26.48
C ARG A 598 -8.24 -17.23 27.56
N GLU A 599 -7.87 -15.97 27.39
CA GLU A 599 -8.15 -14.88 28.35
C GLU A 599 -9.46 -14.14 28.03
N ARG A 600 -10.28 -14.67 27.12
CA ARG A 600 -11.57 -14.07 26.73
C ARG A 600 -12.44 -13.73 27.94
N GLU A 601 -12.44 -14.58 28.95
CA GLU A 601 -13.18 -14.35 30.20
C GLU A 601 -12.71 -13.11 30.95
N ARG A 602 -11.42 -12.79 30.91
CA ARG A 602 -10.88 -11.53 31.45
C ARG A 602 -11.47 -10.31 30.72
N GLY A 603 -11.62 -10.39 29.40
CA GLY A 603 -12.29 -9.34 28.61
C GLY A 603 -13.75 -9.15 29.04
N TYR A 604 -14.48 -10.23 29.28
CA TYR A 604 -15.86 -10.17 29.79
C TYR A 604 -15.95 -9.58 31.21
N GLN A 605 -14.97 -9.82 32.06
CA GLN A 605 -14.90 -9.20 33.39
C GLN A 605 -14.68 -7.69 33.30
N VAL A 606 -13.86 -7.20 32.36
CA VAL A 606 -13.68 -5.76 32.12
C VAL A 606 -15.01 -5.13 31.69
N ILE A 607 -15.74 -5.75 30.76
CA ILE A 607 -17.07 -5.30 30.34
C ILE A 607 -18.02 -5.22 31.54
N ARG A 608 -18.10 -6.29 32.37
CA ARG A 608 -18.96 -6.29 33.56
C ARG A 608 -18.59 -5.21 34.57
N SER A 609 -17.29 -4.94 34.76
CA SER A 609 -16.82 -3.88 35.64
C SER A 609 -17.29 -2.51 35.17
N GLN A 610 -17.14 -2.23 33.88
CA GLN A 610 -17.55 -0.93 33.31
C GLN A 610 -19.08 -0.75 33.33
N ILE A 611 -19.83 -1.81 33.03
CA ILE A 611 -21.31 -1.76 33.10
C ILE A 611 -21.79 -1.52 34.53
N ARG A 612 -21.16 -2.12 35.56
CA ARG A 612 -21.44 -1.82 36.95
C ARG A 612 -21.14 -0.37 37.34
N ALA A 613 -20.19 0.26 36.68
CA ALA A 613 -19.88 1.68 36.84
C ALA A 613 -20.88 2.59 36.08
N GLY A 614 -21.83 2.02 35.33
CA GLY A 614 -22.87 2.75 34.60
C GLY A 614 -22.52 3.00 33.13
N HIS A 615 -21.44 2.39 32.61
CA HIS A 615 -21.02 2.56 31.23
C HIS A 615 -21.55 1.46 30.31
N GLN A 616 -21.31 1.66 29.01
CA GLN A 616 -21.76 0.73 27.96
C GLN A 616 -20.57 0.13 27.21
N ALA A 617 -20.79 -0.98 26.50
CA ALA A 617 -19.74 -1.67 25.76
C ALA A 617 -20.17 -2.04 24.33
N PHE A 618 -19.19 -2.02 23.41
CA PHE A 618 -19.33 -2.64 22.09
C PHE A 618 -18.61 -3.97 22.04
N MET A 619 -19.22 -4.96 21.36
CA MET A 619 -18.59 -6.24 21.04
C MET A 619 -18.70 -6.49 19.53
N ILE A 620 -17.55 -6.54 18.86
CA ILE A 620 -17.47 -6.69 17.41
C ILE A 620 -17.05 -8.12 17.05
N TYR A 621 -17.76 -8.71 16.11
CA TYR A 621 -17.49 -10.05 15.59
C TYR A 621 -17.18 -9.99 14.09
N PRO A 622 -16.15 -10.72 13.58
CA PRO A 622 -15.85 -10.78 12.16
C PRO A 622 -16.97 -11.50 11.39
N LEU A 623 -17.12 -11.11 10.13
CA LEU A 623 -17.95 -11.85 9.20
C LEU A 623 -17.30 -13.21 8.87
N VAL A 624 -18.05 -14.29 8.89
CA VAL A 624 -17.54 -15.63 8.55
C VAL A 624 -17.63 -15.80 7.03
N GLU A 625 -16.51 -15.62 6.34
CA GLU A 625 -16.36 -15.93 4.91
C GLU A 625 -16.24 -17.46 4.70
N ASN A 626 -17.32 -18.20 4.82
CA ASN A 626 -17.34 -19.60 4.39
C ASN A 626 -18.64 -19.90 3.65
N ASN A 627 -18.51 -20.09 2.33
CA ASN A 627 -19.50 -20.47 1.34
C ASN A 627 -20.38 -19.32 0.79
N GLU A 628 -20.61 -19.41 -0.51
CA GLU A 628 -21.50 -18.58 -1.34
C GLU A 628 -22.97 -18.50 -0.86
N ASP A 629 -23.29 -19.08 0.30
CA ASP A 629 -24.58 -18.96 0.95
C ASP A 629 -24.59 -17.75 1.91
N ASP A 630 -25.18 -16.71 1.41
CA ASP A 630 -25.43 -15.38 2.00
C ASP A 630 -26.15 -15.42 3.38
N ASP A 631 -26.62 -16.58 3.86
CA ASP A 631 -27.34 -16.81 5.13
C ASP A 631 -26.43 -17.19 6.32
N SER A 632 -25.16 -17.51 6.06
CA SER A 632 -24.22 -17.95 7.11
C SER A 632 -23.79 -16.81 8.04
N GLU A 633 -23.68 -15.58 7.52
CA GLU A 633 -23.26 -14.38 8.26
C GLU A 633 -24.27 -13.97 9.35
N ARG A 634 -25.55 -13.99 9.01
CA ARG A 634 -26.64 -13.70 9.94
C ARG A 634 -26.66 -14.69 11.09
N LYS A 635 -26.51 -15.97 10.78
CA LYS A 635 -26.54 -17.04 11.79
C LYS A 635 -25.42 -16.87 12.81
N ALA A 636 -24.19 -16.58 12.38
CA ALA A 636 -23.04 -16.43 13.28
C ALA A 636 -23.24 -15.28 14.29
N ALA A 637 -23.62 -14.09 13.85
CA ALA A 637 -23.84 -12.95 14.75
C ALA A 637 -25.06 -13.16 15.67
N VAL A 638 -26.14 -13.73 15.15
CA VAL A 638 -27.36 -14.02 15.92
C VAL A 638 -27.11 -15.14 16.93
N ASP A 639 -26.38 -16.19 16.56
CA ASP A 639 -26.10 -17.31 17.46
C ASP A 639 -25.12 -16.87 18.55
N GLU A 640 -24.13 -16.07 18.24
CA GLU A 640 -23.23 -15.51 19.24
C GLU A 640 -23.94 -14.53 20.18
N HIS A 641 -24.81 -13.66 19.66
CA HIS A 641 -25.65 -12.80 20.50
C HIS A 641 -26.53 -13.66 21.48
N LYS A 642 -27.13 -14.75 20.99
CA LYS A 642 -27.93 -15.65 21.85
C LYS A 642 -27.06 -16.34 22.91
N ARG A 643 -25.86 -16.78 22.54
CA ARG A 643 -24.89 -17.37 23.46
C ARG A 643 -24.50 -16.37 24.55
N LEU A 644 -24.11 -15.16 24.16
CA LEU A 644 -23.75 -14.11 25.10
C LEU A 644 -24.90 -13.75 26.05
N GLN A 645 -26.12 -13.60 25.53
CA GLN A 645 -27.29 -13.26 26.34
C GLN A 645 -27.68 -14.37 27.33
N LYS A 646 -27.52 -15.65 26.95
CA LYS A 646 -27.93 -16.76 27.80
C LYS A 646 -26.87 -17.26 28.76
N GLU A 647 -25.62 -17.34 28.29
CA GLU A 647 -24.53 -18.03 28.98
C GLU A 647 -23.54 -17.08 29.64
N VAL A 648 -23.27 -15.94 28.99
CA VAL A 648 -22.21 -15.02 29.46
C VAL A 648 -22.78 -13.84 30.23
N PHE A 649 -23.81 -13.19 29.74
CA PHE A 649 -24.41 -11.97 30.29
C PHE A 649 -25.93 -12.11 30.48
N PRO A 650 -26.42 -13.11 31.25
CA PRO A 650 -27.85 -13.33 31.40
C PRO A 650 -28.57 -12.21 32.17
N ASP A 651 -27.81 -11.42 32.92
CA ASP A 651 -28.25 -10.30 33.77
C ASP A 651 -28.22 -8.93 33.07
N LEU A 652 -27.74 -8.89 31.82
CA LEU A 652 -27.56 -7.64 31.06
C LEU A 652 -28.46 -7.65 29.82
N ASN A 653 -28.80 -6.44 29.33
CA ASN A 653 -29.53 -6.26 28.09
C ASN A 653 -28.55 -6.09 26.92
N LEU A 654 -28.62 -6.99 25.94
CA LEU A 654 -27.78 -6.95 24.75
C LEU A 654 -28.61 -6.53 23.53
N GLY A 655 -28.09 -5.54 22.79
CA GLY A 655 -28.60 -5.18 21.46
C GLY A 655 -27.81 -5.90 20.38
N LEU A 656 -28.44 -6.20 19.24
CA LEU A 656 -27.82 -6.83 18.07
C LEU A 656 -27.91 -5.91 16.86
N LEU A 657 -26.75 -5.62 16.24
CA LEU A 657 -26.65 -4.79 15.04
C LEU A 657 -25.86 -5.51 13.95
N HIS A 658 -26.48 -5.74 12.78
CA HIS A 658 -25.80 -6.37 11.64
C HIS A 658 -26.23 -5.78 10.29
N GLY A 659 -25.47 -6.05 9.23
CA GLY A 659 -25.63 -5.41 7.92
C GLY A 659 -27.02 -5.55 7.28
N ARG A 660 -27.73 -6.64 7.57
CA ARG A 660 -29.02 -6.98 6.96
C ARG A 660 -30.27 -6.47 7.69
N LEU A 661 -30.11 -5.85 8.84
CA LEU A 661 -31.25 -5.13 9.44
C LEU A 661 -31.71 -4.05 8.49
N LYS A 662 -33.03 -3.85 8.43
CA LYS A 662 -33.57 -2.70 7.69
C LYS A 662 -33.05 -1.40 8.28
N PRO A 663 -32.97 -0.32 7.49
CA PRO A 663 -32.51 0.98 7.99
C PRO A 663 -33.20 1.40 9.30
N ASP A 664 -34.53 1.33 9.36
CA ASP A 664 -35.33 1.68 10.51
C ASP A 664 -35.03 0.83 11.75
N GLU A 665 -34.79 -0.49 11.54
CA GLU A 665 -34.42 -1.41 12.62
C GLU A 665 -33.03 -1.08 13.17
N LYS A 666 -32.07 -0.71 12.29
CA LYS A 666 -30.74 -0.25 12.70
C LYS A 666 -30.80 1.01 13.53
N GLU A 667 -31.62 1.95 13.09
CA GLU A 667 -31.83 3.22 13.76
C GLU A 667 -32.47 3.04 15.14
N SER A 668 -33.49 2.18 15.25
CA SER A 668 -34.12 1.84 16.51
C SER A 668 -33.16 1.21 17.50
N VAL A 669 -32.37 0.23 17.06
CA VAL A 669 -31.36 -0.44 17.93
C VAL A 669 -30.30 0.56 18.41
N MET A 670 -29.87 1.46 17.54
CA MET A 670 -28.87 2.48 17.88
C MET A 670 -29.44 3.57 18.82
N ALA A 671 -30.68 3.95 18.62
CA ALA A 671 -31.39 4.88 19.52
C ALA A 671 -31.53 4.25 20.91
N ASP A 672 -31.98 2.99 20.99
CA ASP A 672 -32.13 2.27 22.24
C ASP A 672 -30.78 2.06 22.97
N PHE A 673 -29.69 1.84 22.23
CA PHE A 673 -28.35 1.77 22.81
C PHE A 673 -27.88 3.14 23.33
N ARG A 674 -28.07 4.20 22.58
CA ARG A 674 -27.76 5.57 23.02
C ARG A 674 -28.55 6.00 24.26
N ASP A 675 -29.82 5.59 24.33
CA ASP A 675 -30.71 5.87 25.46
C ASP A 675 -30.46 4.98 26.68
N GLY A 676 -29.42 4.09 26.63
CA GLY A 676 -29.02 3.23 27.75
C GLY A 676 -29.93 2.01 27.97
N LYS A 677 -30.86 1.69 27.07
CA LYS A 677 -31.70 0.48 27.19
C LYS A 677 -30.90 -0.80 27.00
N TYR A 678 -29.84 -0.77 26.19
CA TYR A 678 -28.88 -1.84 26.03
C TYR A 678 -27.57 -1.49 26.74
N HIS A 679 -27.04 -2.43 27.50
CA HIS A 679 -25.75 -2.31 28.16
C HIS A 679 -24.59 -2.66 27.22
N ILE A 680 -24.80 -3.65 26.33
CA ILE A 680 -23.82 -4.14 25.37
C ILE A 680 -24.46 -4.12 23.99
N LEU A 681 -23.74 -3.58 23.01
CA LEU A 681 -24.12 -3.69 21.59
C LEU A 681 -23.22 -4.72 20.91
N VAL A 682 -23.80 -5.86 20.54
CA VAL A 682 -23.13 -6.90 19.73
C VAL A 682 -23.32 -6.55 18.26
N SER A 683 -22.21 -6.42 17.53
CA SER A 683 -22.28 -5.98 16.14
C SER A 683 -21.25 -6.67 15.24
N THR A 684 -21.51 -6.61 13.94
CA THR A 684 -20.52 -6.87 12.90
C THR A 684 -19.81 -5.56 12.53
N SER A 685 -19.06 -5.51 11.41
CA SER A 685 -18.36 -4.31 10.92
C SER A 685 -19.24 -3.08 10.68
N VAL A 686 -20.56 -3.19 10.77
CA VAL A 686 -21.51 -2.08 10.53
C VAL A 686 -21.33 -0.91 11.52
N VAL A 687 -20.80 -1.14 12.72
CA VAL A 687 -20.46 -0.07 13.70
C VAL A 687 -19.33 0.86 13.23
N GLU A 688 -18.60 0.49 12.19
CA GLU A 688 -17.65 1.38 11.53
C GLU A 688 -18.27 2.75 11.14
N VAL A 689 -19.59 2.78 10.92
CA VAL A 689 -20.30 3.98 10.47
C VAL A 689 -20.84 4.80 11.66
N GLY A 690 -20.08 5.80 12.06
CA GLY A 690 -20.47 7.14 12.51
C GLY A 690 -21.26 7.32 13.80
N VAL A 691 -21.47 6.35 14.67
CA VAL A 691 -22.28 6.58 15.87
C VAL A 691 -21.44 7.06 17.05
N ASP A 692 -21.86 8.18 17.64
CA ASP A 692 -21.26 8.75 18.86
C ASP A 692 -22.05 8.32 20.09
N ILE A 693 -21.42 7.51 20.93
CA ILE A 693 -21.98 7.08 22.24
C ILE A 693 -20.96 7.43 23.34
N PRO A 694 -21.09 8.63 23.94
CA PRO A 694 -20.12 9.10 24.94
C PRO A 694 -19.97 8.17 26.14
N ASN A 695 -21.05 7.46 26.52
CA ASN A 695 -21.07 6.54 27.64
C ASN A 695 -20.44 5.16 27.36
N ALA A 696 -20.03 4.87 26.11
CA ALA A 696 -19.39 3.59 25.79
C ALA A 696 -17.88 3.68 26.06
N THR A 697 -17.41 2.88 27.03
CA THR A 697 -16.00 2.86 27.48
C THR A 697 -15.23 1.61 27.08
N VAL A 698 -15.91 0.54 26.61
CA VAL A 698 -15.24 -0.71 26.20
C VAL A 698 -15.57 -1.05 24.75
N MET A 699 -14.52 -1.31 23.98
CA MET A 699 -14.58 -1.92 22.67
C MET A 699 -13.88 -3.28 22.71
N LEU A 700 -14.62 -4.39 22.58
CA LEU A 700 -14.05 -5.73 22.46
C LEU A 700 -14.22 -6.22 21.03
N ILE A 701 -13.12 -6.66 20.40
CA ILE A 701 -13.08 -7.11 19.00
C ILE A 701 -12.61 -8.55 18.95
N GLU A 702 -13.52 -9.47 18.63
CA GLU A 702 -13.23 -10.89 18.38
C GLU A 702 -12.68 -11.09 16.97
N GLY A 703 -11.78 -12.07 16.80
CA GLY A 703 -11.13 -12.32 15.51
C GLY A 703 -10.40 -11.10 14.97
N ALA A 704 -9.77 -10.32 15.85
CA ALA A 704 -9.17 -9.02 15.50
C ALA A 704 -8.14 -9.10 14.36
N ASN A 705 -7.47 -10.25 14.18
CA ASN A 705 -6.51 -10.49 13.09
C ASN A 705 -7.15 -10.53 11.68
N ARG A 706 -8.49 -10.63 11.59
CA ARG A 706 -9.21 -10.60 10.31
C ARG A 706 -9.46 -9.18 9.80
N PHE A 707 -9.42 -8.20 10.67
CA PHE A 707 -9.68 -6.80 10.33
C PHE A 707 -8.39 -6.09 9.89
N GLY A 708 -8.54 -5.09 9.02
CA GLY A 708 -7.45 -4.20 8.65
C GLY A 708 -7.14 -3.17 9.74
N LEU A 709 -5.91 -2.63 9.75
CA LEU A 709 -5.51 -1.62 10.73
C LEU A 709 -6.45 -0.40 10.75
N ALA A 710 -6.83 0.10 9.58
CA ALA A 710 -7.77 1.22 9.46
C ALA A 710 -9.14 0.91 10.09
N GLN A 711 -9.66 -0.31 9.90
CA GLN A 711 -10.93 -0.73 10.51
C GLN A 711 -10.82 -0.86 12.03
N LEU A 712 -9.75 -1.50 12.53
CA LEU A 712 -9.50 -1.62 13.96
C LEU A 712 -9.39 -0.24 14.62
N HIS A 713 -8.72 0.70 13.95
CA HIS A 713 -8.61 2.08 14.42
C HIS A 713 -9.99 2.80 14.44
N GLN A 714 -10.81 2.62 13.42
CA GLN A 714 -12.16 3.17 13.38
C GLN A 714 -13.06 2.59 14.49
N PHE A 715 -12.99 1.29 14.75
CA PHE A 715 -13.69 0.66 15.88
C PHE A 715 -13.20 1.23 17.22
N ARG A 716 -11.87 1.30 17.42
CA ARG A 716 -11.28 1.90 18.62
C ARG A 716 -11.79 3.33 18.83
N GLY A 717 -11.89 4.13 17.78
CA GLY A 717 -12.37 5.51 17.85
C GLY A 717 -13.86 5.67 18.23
N ARG A 718 -14.62 4.57 18.35
CA ARG A 718 -16.04 4.60 18.79
C ARG A 718 -16.17 4.68 20.31
N VAL A 719 -15.12 4.42 21.05
CA VAL A 719 -15.05 4.61 22.51
C VAL A 719 -14.08 5.75 22.84
N GLY A 720 -13.99 6.16 24.11
CA GLY A 720 -13.12 7.25 24.54
C GLY A 720 -13.58 8.64 24.11
N ARG A 721 -14.90 8.86 24.06
CA ARG A 721 -15.52 10.16 23.72
C ARG A 721 -16.04 10.92 24.94
N GLY A 722 -16.04 10.28 26.10
CA GLY A 722 -16.31 10.87 27.40
C GLY A 722 -15.00 11.23 28.14
N GLU A 723 -15.14 11.64 29.39
CA GLU A 723 -14.02 11.96 30.31
C GLU A 723 -13.42 10.69 30.95
N GLU A 724 -14.08 9.54 30.80
CA GLU A 724 -13.76 8.29 31.44
C GLU A 724 -12.72 7.48 30.68
N HIS A 725 -11.92 6.70 31.43
CA HIS A 725 -10.96 5.76 30.86
C HIS A 725 -11.65 4.70 29.97
N SER A 726 -11.13 4.50 28.79
CA SER A 726 -11.70 3.60 27.81
C SER A 726 -10.73 2.52 27.37
N PHE A 727 -11.25 1.34 27.06
CA PHE A 727 -10.49 0.15 26.75
C PHE A 727 -10.84 -0.39 25.37
N CYS A 728 -9.81 -0.77 24.59
CA CYS A 728 -9.94 -1.52 23.35
C CYS A 728 -9.29 -2.90 23.53
N LEU A 729 -10.08 -3.96 23.53
CA LEU A 729 -9.65 -5.32 23.78
C LEU A 729 -9.68 -6.10 22.47
N LEU A 730 -8.51 -6.53 21.98
CA LEU A 730 -8.35 -7.25 20.73
C LEU A 730 -8.11 -8.72 21.01
N ILE A 731 -8.99 -9.60 20.54
CA ILE A 731 -8.86 -11.05 20.72
C ILE A 731 -8.63 -11.68 19.33
N PRO A 732 -7.45 -12.21 19.03
CA PRO A 732 -7.20 -12.92 17.77
C PRO A 732 -7.92 -14.27 17.75
N GLU A 733 -8.14 -14.82 16.56
CA GLU A 733 -8.84 -16.10 16.38
C GLU A 733 -8.04 -17.31 16.88
N THR A 734 -6.72 -17.28 16.69
CA THR A 734 -5.78 -18.35 17.05
C THR A 734 -4.59 -17.80 17.84
N GLU A 735 -3.90 -18.70 18.56
CA GLU A 735 -2.70 -18.35 19.33
C GLU A 735 -1.56 -17.85 18.43
N ASP A 736 -1.37 -18.47 17.27
CA ASP A 736 -0.34 -18.03 16.30
C ASP A 736 -0.57 -16.61 15.77
N ALA A 737 -1.80 -16.13 15.82
CA ALA A 737 -2.16 -14.78 15.40
C ALA A 737 -1.84 -13.70 16.46
N LEU A 738 -1.37 -14.06 17.66
CA LEU A 738 -0.87 -13.09 18.66
C LEU A 738 0.38 -12.34 18.19
N GLU A 739 1.23 -12.99 17.38
CA GLU A 739 2.42 -12.41 16.78
C GLU A 739 2.10 -11.53 15.55
N ASN A 740 0.81 -11.33 15.25
CA ASN A 740 0.40 -10.50 14.14
C ASN A 740 0.85 -9.04 14.36
N GLU A 741 1.74 -8.59 13.48
CA GLU A 741 2.34 -7.26 13.54
C GLU A 741 1.29 -6.13 13.58
N ARG A 742 0.12 -6.30 12.92
CA ARG A 742 -0.97 -5.32 12.96
C ARG A 742 -1.53 -5.13 14.36
N LEU A 743 -1.76 -6.22 15.10
CA LEU A 743 -2.28 -6.14 16.46
C LEU A 743 -1.29 -5.49 17.40
N LYS A 744 0.00 -5.77 17.21
CA LYS A 744 1.08 -5.16 17.97
C LYS A 744 1.15 -3.64 17.76
N VAL A 745 1.11 -3.19 16.51
CA VAL A 745 1.11 -1.76 16.18
C VAL A 745 -0.10 -1.04 16.79
N MET A 746 -1.28 -1.69 16.88
CA MET A 746 -2.46 -1.13 17.54
C MET A 746 -2.26 -0.86 19.04
N THR A 747 -1.37 -1.60 19.70
CA THR A 747 -1.04 -1.37 21.12
C THR A 747 0.04 -0.30 21.32
N GLU A 748 0.88 -0.06 20.31
CA GLU A 748 2.00 0.87 20.38
C GLU A 748 1.59 2.33 20.18
N THR A 749 0.54 2.59 19.40
CA THR A 749 0.13 3.95 19.07
C THR A 749 -1.38 4.15 19.02
N ASN A 750 -1.80 5.34 19.43
CA ASN A 750 -3.16 5.85 19.25
C ASN A 750 -3.30 6.76 18.03
N ASP A 751 -2.19 7.12 17.38
CA ASP A 751 -2.15 8.01 16.23
C ASP A 751 -2.64 7.27 14.97
N GLY A 752 -3.77 7.72 14.42
CA GLY A 752 -4.35 7.14 13.21
C GLY A 752 -3.51 7.32 11.96
N PHE A 753 -2.69 8.39 11.85
CA PHE A 753 -1.82 8.61 10.69
C PHE A 753 -0.67 7.60 10.68
N VAL A 754 -0.05 7.35 11.84
CA VAL A 754 0.99 6.32 11.99
C VAL A 754 0.44 4.94 11.65
N LEU A 755 -0.79 4.62 12.11
CA LEU A 755 -1.45 3.35 11.77
C LEU A 755 -1.73 3.22 10.27
N ALA A 756 -2.16 4.29 9.63
CA ALA A 756 -2.42 4.29 8.19
C ALA A 756 -1.13 4.12 7.36
N GLU A 757 -0.01 4.71 7.79
CA GLU A 757 1.29 4.51 7.16
C GLU A 757 1.75 3.06 7.27
N ARG A 758 1.61 2.45 8.44
CA ARG A 758 1.92 1.02 8.66
C ARG A 758 1.01 0.08 7.86
N ASP A 759 -0.28 0.40 7.76
CA ASP A 759 -1.22 -0.38 6.94
C ASP A 759 -0.85 -0.33 5.45
N LEU A 760 -0.41 0.85 4.95
CA LEU A 760 0.07 1.02 3.59
C LEU A 760 1.36 0.21 3.31
N GLU A 761 2.30 0.21 4.25
CA GLU A 761 3.54 -0.57 4.15
C GLU A 761 3.25 -2.09 4.07
N GLN A 762 2.30 -2.58 4.86
CA GLN A 762 2.00 -4.02 4.95
C GLN A 762 1.14 -4.54 3.79
N ARG A 763 0.11 -3.80 3.38
CA ARG A 763 -0.83 -4.25 2.33
C ARG A 763 -0.34 -3.99 0.93
N GLY A 764 0.55 -3.01 0.78
CA GLY A 764 0.86 -2.44 -0.52
C GLY A 764 -0.31 -1.62 -1.11
N PRO A 765 -0.03 -0.80 -2.11
CA PRO A 765 -0.97 0.20 -2.62
C PRO A 765 -2.17 -0.36 -3.41
N GLY A 766 -2.05 -1.58 -3.96
CA GLY A 766 -3.05 -2.15 -4.86
C GLY A 766 -4.42 -2.44 -4.21
N GLN A 767 -4.46 -2.61 -2.88
CA GLN A 767 -5.72 -2.83 -2.15
C GLN A 767 -6.38 -1.54 -1.64
N PHE A 768 -5.62 -0.45 -1.55
CA PHE A 768 -6.17 0.87 -1.18
C PHE A 768 -6.94 1.54 -2.31
N LEU A 769 -6.53 1.28 -3.53
CA LEU A 769 -7.18 1.74 -4.76
C LEU A 769 -8.27 0.75 -5.16
N GLY A 770 -9.35 0.67 -4.41
CA GLY A 770 -10.50 -0.13 -4.85
C GLY A 770 -10.81 0.22 -6.32
N THR A 771 -10.80 -0.79 -7.18
CA THR A 771 -10.86 -0.72 -8.65
C THR A 771 -12.06 0.04 -9.26
N GLN A 772 -12.93 0.61 -8.42
CA GLN A 772 -14.16 1.27 -8.85
C GLN A 772 -14.27 2.76 -8.50
N GLN A 773 -13.32 3.35 -7.77
CA GLN A 773 -13.46 4.74 -7.30
C GLN A 773 -12.60 5.77 -8.03
N SER A 774 -11.60 5.34 -8.79
CA SER A 774 -10.71 6.26 -9.51
C SER A 774 -10.92 6.13 -11.01
N GLY A 775 -11.29 7.23 -11.64
CA GLY A 775 -11.48 7.31 -13.09
C GLY A 775 -10.19 7.24 -13.92
N PHE A 776 -9.08 6.72 -13.38
CA PHE A 776 -7.80 6.57 -14.08
C PHE A 776 -7.37 5.12 -14.23
N SER A 777 -6.43 4.89 -15.15
CA SER A 777 -5.84 3.58 -15.42
C SER A 777 -5.21 3.00 -14.15
N GLU A 778 -5.42 1.71 -13.91
CA GLU A 778 -4.81 0.97 -12.79
C GLU A 778 -3.28 1.13 -12.78
N LEU A 779 -2.72 1.57 -11.66
CA LEU A 779 -1.27 1.67 -11.46
C LEU A 779 -0.66 0.26 -11.43
N LYS A 780 0.20 -0.05 -12.38
CA LYS A 780 0.78 -1.40 -12.55
C LYS A 780 2.13 -1.56 -11.84
N MET A 781 2.91 -0.48 -11.79
CA MET A 781 4.28 -0.47 -11.28
C MET A 781 4.47 0.44 -10.08
N ALA A 782 3.71 1.54 -10.01
CA ALA A 782 3.85 2.49 -8.91
C ALA A 782 3.43 1.85 -7.59
N SER A 783 4.40 1.73 -6.69
CA SER A 783 4.13 1.47 -5.28
C SER A 783 3.95 2.79 -4.56
N LEU A 784 2.76 3.02 -4.01
CA LEU A 784 2.46 4.23 -3.24
C LEU A 784 3.19 4.27 -1.88
N SER A 785 3.93 3.22 -1.55
CA SER A 785 4.86 3.19 -0.40
C SER A 785 6.20 3.89 -0.67
N ASN A 786 6.56 4.13 -1.94
CA ASN A 786 7.79 4.84 -2.26
C ASN A 786 7.59 6.37 -2.22
N ILE A 787 7.54 6.92 -1.02
CA ILE A 787 7.28 8.35 -0.75
C ILE A 787 8.26 9.26 -1.49
N LYS A 788 9.56 8.89 -1.52
CA LYS A 788 10.59 9.69 -2.20
C LYS A 788 10.31 9.82 -3.71
N LEU A 789 9.92 8.73 -4.36
CA LEU A 789 9.61 8.74 -5.78
C LEU A 789 8.37 9.59 -6.08
N ILE A 790 7.37 9.50 -5.21
CA ILE A 790 6.14 10.31 -5.30
C ILE A 790 6.48 11.80 -5.19
N GLU A 791 7.30 12.19 -4.24
CA GLU A 791 7.71 13.58 -4.05
C GLU A 791 8.51 14.11 -5.26
N ILE A 792 9.43 13.32 -5.79
CA ILE A 792 10.21 13.70 -6.97
C ILE A 792 9.26 13.89 -8.16
N ALA A 793 8.39 12.93 -8.44
CA ALA A 793 7.44 13.00 -9.56
C ALA A 793 6.51 14.21 -9.43
N ARG A 794 5.97 14.47 -8.23
CA ARG A 794 5.12 15.63 -7.93
C ARG A 794 5.84 16.95 -8.15
N ASN A 795 7.05 17.09 -7.63
CA ASN A 795 7.83 18.32 -7.77
C ASN A 795 8.16 18.60 -9.24
N GLN A 796 8.50 17.57 -10.00
CA GLN A 796 8.75 17.70 -11.44
C GLN A 796 7.47 18.05 -12.20
N ALA A 797 6.34 17.42 -11.89
CA ALA A 797 5.06 17.71 -12.48
C ALA A 797 4.62 19.17 -12.20
N LYS A 798 4.79 19.64 -10.96
CA LYS A 798 4.48 21.01 -10.57
C LYS A 798 5.33 22.02 -11.33
N ARG A 799 6.65 21.84 -11.37
CA ARG A 799 7.58 22.72 -12.11
C ARG A 799 7.27 22.78 -13.60
N LEU A 800 6.96 21.64 -14.20
CA LEU A 800 6.59 21.59 -15.62
C LEU A 800 5.27 22.33 -15.85
N PHE A 801 4.28 22.07 -14.99
CA PHE A 801 2.96 22.66 -15.09
C PHE A 801 2.98 24.20 -14.91
N GLU A 802 3.83 24.71 -14.02
CA GLU A 802 4.04 26.17 -13.85
C GLU A 802 4.61 26.84 -15.11
N LYS A 803 5.41 26.12 -15.92
CA LYS A 803 5.97 26.62 -17.18
C LYS A 803 5.01 26.48 -18.35
N ASP A 804 4.38 25.31 -18.49
CA ASP A 804 3.50 24.97 -19.63
C ASP A 804 2.26 24.22 -19.15
N PRO A 805 1.26 24.92 -18.59
CA PRO A 805 0.03 24.30 -18.03
C PRO A 805 -0.77 23.48 -19.04
N TYR A 806 -0.66 23.80 -20.32
CA TYR A 806 -1.40 23.12 -21.41
C TYR A 806 -0.58 22.11 -22.17
N LEU A 807 0.71 21.94 -21.82
CA LEU A 807 1.66 21.05 -22.54
C LEU A 807 1.68 21.32 -24.05
N THR A 808 1.80 22.60 -24.42
CA THR A 808 1.73 23.06 -25.81
C THR A 808 3.09 23.19 -26.47
N GLU A 809 4.17 23.26 -25.69
CA GLU A 809 5.53 23.35 -26.22
C GLU A 809 5.87 22.11 -27.07
N PRO A 810 6.66 22.27 -28.14
CA PRO A 810 6.99 21.16 -29.04
C PRO A 810 7.62 19.95 -28.35
N GLU A 811 8.39 20.16 -27.31
CA GLU A 811 9.04 19.11 -26.52
C GLU A 811 8.07 18.37 -25.61
N HIS A 812 6.91 18.96 -25.27
CA HIS A 812 5.89 18.40 -24.38
C HIS A 812 4.74 17.71 -25.14
N GLN A 813 4.70 17.72 -26.47
CA GLN A 813 3.60 17.15 -27.26
C GLN A 813 3.41 15.64 -27.05
N ASP A 814 4.52 14.88 -26.95
CA ASP A 814 4.43 13.44 -26.71
C ASP A 814 3.94 13.16 -25.30
N LEU A 815 4.36 13.96 -24.34
CA LEU A 815 3.87 13.92 -22.96
C LEU A 815 2.37 14.26 -22.88
N SER A 816 1.92 15.30 -23.60
CA SER A 816 0.50 15.69 -23.68
C SER A 816 -0.38 14.53 -24.18
N ARG A 817 0.09 13.80 -25.24
CA ARG A 817 -0.61 12.62 -25.75
C ARG A 817 -0.64 11.47 -24.72
N MET A 818 0.43 11.28 -23.97
CA MET A 818 0.47 10.25 -22.93
C MET A 818 -0.45 10.58 -21.75
N VAL A 819 -0.47 11.83 -21.29
CA VAL A 819 -1.44 12.29 -20.26
C VAL A 819 -2.88 12.05 -20.73
N GLN A 820 -3.22 12.47 -21.96
CA GLN A 820 -4.54 12.25 -22.52
C GLN A 820 -4.90 10.76 -22.64
N ARG A 821 -3.95 9.89 -23.00
CA ARG A 821 -4.16 8.45 -23.08
C ARG A 821 -4.37 7.82 -21.71
N PHE A 822 -3.56 8.23 -20.73
CA PHE A 822 -3.62 7.73 -19.35
C PHE A 822 -4.98 8.07 -18.71
N TRP A 823 -5.50 9.26 -18.99
CA TRP A 823 -6.76 9.77 -18.42
C TRP A 823 -8.01 9.44 -19.24
N LYS A 824 -7.90 9.12 -20.56
CA LYS A 824 -9.05 8.74 -21.40
C LYS A 824 -9.65 7.37 -21.05
N GLY A 825 -8.98 6.56 -20.26
CA GLY A 825 -9.53 5.34 -19.69
C GLY A 825 -10.56 5.59 -18.58
N GLY A 826 -10.66 6.80 -18.06
CA GLY A 826 -11.58 7.26 -17.04
C GLY A 826 -12.03 8.68 -17.32
N SER A 827 -13.23 8.85 -17.88
CA SER A 827 -13.91 10.14 -17.93
C SER A 827 -14.61 10.41 -16.60
N GLY A 828 -13.86 10.45 -15.52
CA GLY A 828 -14.43 10.73 -14.19
C GLY A 828 -13.65 11.83 -13.48
N ASP A 829 -14.34 12.70 -12.79
CA ASP A 829 -13.78 13.54 -11.75
C ASP A 829 -13.00 12.63 -10.77
N VAL A 830 -11.79 13.00 -10.43
CA VAL A 830 -10.94 12.23 -9.51
C VAL A 830 -11.34 12.48 -8.05
N SER A 831 -12.06 13.60 -7.80
CA SER A 831 -12.54 14.01 -6.47
C SER A 831 -13.96 13.58 -6.16
#